data_cf1d02f23ac5b89f05c5423055a39f46
#
_entry.id   cf1d02f23ac5b89f05c5423055a39f46
#
_cell.length_a   1.000
_cell.length_b   1.000
_cell.length_c   1.000
_cell.angle_alpha   90.00
_cell.angle_beta   90.00
_cell.angle_gamma   90.00
#
_symmetry.space_group_name_H-M   'P 1'
#
loop_
_entity.id
_entity.type
_entity.pdbx_description
1 polymer ?
#
loop_
_entity_poly.entity_id
_entity_poly.type
_entity_poly.pdbx_seq_one_letter_code
_entity_poly.pdbx_strand_id
1 'polypeptide(L)'
;LSRRLIDFTHDIFKGAIILFKTAQGISFGALAIALLSPTHAHAQSSTTSGTATQPESRTGAQRQPRQGGVTTIVVTAQRRSEDLQDVPVSVQALGQEQLDQLNIATFDDYLQQLPTVTAGGGSPGQSTIYIRGLASTTPNLTTAGVAGLAPNVSLYLDEQPLAQPGRNLDVYAADLERIEVLSGPQGTLFGASSQAGVVRLITNKPDLSGFDTRVSVGTSFTKGGEASYKAEAMLNVPVTDNLAVRGVVYLDDQGGYIDNVAGTRDASESARFRPAGTVRDNGVPVAPNRAGFQSGDDLSGVNFIEANNAGLVENDFNDTQYSGFRVSALYEVSPDWRITVAHSRQSLESDGVFFADPELDLDDLEIQRFEDDRLEDDFSNTAWSVEGRLGMLDVIYNGAYTERETEQRIDYSDYLFAGQYLPYYICDGSVSYPGDAAPSGTCQAPNLYVTSDSNLQVFTQELRLSTPEENRFRVTAGGFYSDLVLKERNDYTYPGSELAQPFGGFAPNFPFPGAYASDAGPFPYGVIFRNDVKRTDQQFGIFGEATFDLVPDLLSITGGARYYNVEVDFEGTANSSFCNAGAAQDANAFGTNLSDLYDGDGQYTFIGSCDADLRQTFGRDDSLEDIQAAGLTAAQAQQVFNAIRAPDKAKTEGVIFKATVNFTPTEDLLFYATYSEGFRPGLLNRPGGAQGPDGFTVPFELESDEVKNYEIGAKTELFDRQLRINGS
;
A
#
# COMPACT_ATOMS: atom_id res chain seq x y z
N LEU A 1 2.18 29.66 1.07
CA LEU A 1 0.73 29.68 1.32
C LEU A 1 0.19 28.28 1.66
N SER A 2 0.71 27.22 1.02
CA SER A 2 0.26 25.84 1.28
C SER A 2 0.55 25.37 2.71
N ARG A 3 1.76 25.54 3.23
CA ARG A 3 2.10 25.16 4.61
C ARG A 3 1.25 25.87 5.69
N ARG A 4 0.92 27.14 5.53
CA ARG A 4 0.07 27.85 6.49
C ARG A 4 -1.39 27.45 6.47
N LEU A 5 -1.91 26.93 5.35
CA LEU A 5 -3.25 26.36 5.28
C LEU A 5 -3.28 24.97 5.93
N ILE A 6 -2.20 24.20 5.77
CA ILE A 6 -2.03 22.86 6.34
C ILE A 6 -1.97 22.95 7.88
N ASP A 7 -1.14 23.86 8.42
CA ASP A 7 -1.06 24.07 9.88
C ASP A 7 -2.40 24.56 10.47
N PHE A 8 -3.15 25.38 9.73
CA PHE A 8 -4.43 25.91 10.20
C PHE A 8 -5.55 24.82 10.25
N THR A 9 -5.56 23.90 9.29
CA THR A 9 -6.49 22.75 9.30
C THR A 9 -6.13 21.74 10.41
N HIS A 10 -4.86 21.46 10.58
CA HIS A 10 -4.36 20.57 11.62
C HIS A 10 -4.70 21.10 13.03
N ASP A 11 -4.53 22.42 13.27
CA ASP A 11 -4.89 23.06 14.55
C ASP A 11 -6.40 23.08 14.80
N ILE A 12 -7.24 23.21 13.78
CA ILE A 12 -8.70 23.12 13.91
C ILE A 12 -9.12 21.69 14.28
N PHE A 13 -8.53 20.67 13.65
CA PHE A 13 -8.82 19.27 13.95
C PHE A 13 -8.30 18.85 15.32
N LYS A 14 -7.08 19.20 15.70
CA LYS A 14 -6.57 18.98 17.07
C LYS A 14 -7.44 19.71 18.12
N GLY A 15 -7.92 20.91 17.81
CA GLY A 15 -8.85 21.64 18.66
C GLY A 15 -10.21 20.95 18.81
N ALA A 16 -10.72 20.34 17.74
CA ALA A 16 -11.96 19.56 17.76
C ALA A 16 -11.80 18.24 18.54
N ILE A 17 -10.68 17.56 18.36
CA ILE A 17 -10.33 16.31 19.07
C ILE A 17 -10.14 16.60 20.58
N ILE A 18 -9.47 17.69 20.96
CA ILE A 18 -9.33 18.10 22.36
C ILE A 18 -10.69 18.45 22.98
N LEU A 19 -11.59 19.07 22.22
CA LEU A 19 -12.96 19.34 22.67
C LEU A 19 -13.76 18.03 22.84
N PHE A 20 -13.52 17.02 22.01
CA PHE A 20 -14.14 15.69 22.12
C PHE A 20 -13.56 14.89 23.29
N LYS A 21 -12.23 14.83 23.45
CA LYS A 21 -11.57 14.14 24.59
C LYS A 21 -11.86 14.81 25.94
N THR A 22 -12.08 16.14 25.99
CA THR A 22 -12.52 16.83 27.21
C THR A 22 -14.01 16.71 27.49
N ALA A 23 -14.83 16.29 26.53
CA ALA A 23 -16.26 16.04 26.71
C ALA A 23 -16.58 14.64 27.29
N GLN A 24 -15.61 13.76 27.46
CA GLN A 24 -15.80 12.43 28.08
C GLN A 24 -16.27 12.49 29.55
N GLY A 25 -16.34 13.69 30.18
CA GLY A 25 -16.87 13.89 31.51
C GLY A 25 -18.29 14.44 31.60
N ILE A 26 -18.97 14.73 30.48
CA ILE A 26 -20.31 15.33 30.49
C ILE A 26 -21.27 14.42 29.70
N SER A 27 -22.21 13.83 30.40
CA SER A 27 -23.16 12.85 29.86
C SER A 27 -23.80 13.30 28.54
N PHE A 28 -23.71 12.46 27.54
CA PHE A 28 -24.23 12.57 26.16
C PHE A 28 -25.75 12.92 26.03
N GLY A 29 -26.46 13.04 27.14
CA GLY A 29 -27.88 13.36 27.17
C GLY A 29 -28.23 14.81 26.81
N ALA A 30 -27.28 15.76 26.82
CA ALA A 30 -27.58 17.18 26.69
C ALA A 30 -27.34 17.77 25.28
N LEU A 31 -26.54 17.13 24.43
CA LEU A 31 -26.23 17.66 23.08
C LEU A 31 -27.21 17.20 21.99
N ALA A 32 -27.91 16.07 22.19
CA ALA A 32 -28.93 15.58 21.26
C ALA A 32 -30.26 16.35 21.34
N ILE A 33 -30.52 17.12 22.41
CA ILE A 33 -31.77 17.83 22.65
C ILE A 33 -31.78 19.23 22.03
N ALA A 34 -30.63 19.82 21.72
CA ALA A 34 -30.56 21.18 21.16
C ALA A 34 -30.81 21.28 19.66
N LEU A 35 -30.83 20.16 18.92
CA LEU A 35 -31.04 20.10 17.46
C LEU A 35 -32.44 19.61 17.02
N LEU A 36 -33.31 19.28 17.97
CA LEU A 36 -34.67 18.81 17.71
C LEU A 36 -35.72 19.82 18.18
N SER A 37 -35.73 21.02 17.66
CA SER A 37 -36.89 21.90 17.74
C SER A 37 -37.68 21.79 16.41
N PRO A 38 -38.84 21.15 16.39
CA PRO A 38 -39.64 21.08 15.18
C PRO A 38 -40.35 22.43 14.93
N THR A 39 -39.91 23.20 14.00
CA THR A 39 -40.72 24.24 13.38
C THR A 39 -41.70 23.56 12.40
N HIS A 40 -42.92 23.42 12.85
CA HIS A 40 -44.01 22.99 11.96
C HIS A 40 -44.27 24.05 10.85
N ALA A 41 -43.80 23.74 9.65
CA ALA A 41 -44.29 24.43 8.44
C ALA A 41 -45.39 23.58 7.86
N HIS A 42 -46.64 24.08 7.93
CA HIS A 42 -47.77 23.53 7.22
C HIS A 42 -47.64 23.84 5.71
N ALA A 43 -47.34 22.82 4.90
CA ALA A 43 -47.49 22.90 3.45
C ALA A 43 -48.93 22.49 3.08
N GLN A 44 -49.71 23.44 2.59
CA GLN A 44 -51.01 23.17 1.97
C GLN A 44 -50.78 22.54 0.58
N SER A 45 -51.36 21.38 0.36
CA SER A 45 -51.44 20.73 -0.94
C SER A 45 -52.46 21.48 -1.82
N SER A 46 -52.02 22.07 -2.90
CA SER A 46 -52.90 22.47 -4.01
C SER A 46 -52.61 21.57 -5.23
N THR A 47 -53.52 20.66 -5.52
CA THR A 47 -53.61 19.93 -6.78
C THR A 47 -53.94 20.89 -7.92
N THR A 48 -53.01 21.02 -8.87
CA THR A 48 -53.34 21.53 -10.21
C THR A 48 -52.62 20.67 -11.24
N SER A 49 -53.42 19.90 -11.97
CA SER A 49 -53.03 19.15 -13.15
C SER A 49 -52.59 20.10 -14.26
N GLY A 50 -51.32 20.10 -14.58
CA GLY A 50 -50.80 20.77 -15.77
C GLY A 50 -49.84 19.82 -16.47
N THR A 51 -50.28 19.29 -17.61
CA THR A 51 -49.50 18.48 -18.54
C THR A 51 -48.39 19.35 -19.12
N ALA A 52 -47.18 19.20 -18.63
CA ALA A 52 -45.97 19.73 -19.26
C ALA A 52 -45.18 18.56 -19.83
N THR A 53 -45.06 18.54 -21.14
CA THR A 53 -44.19 17.65 -21.91
C THR A 53 -42.76 17.92 -21.52
N GLN A 54 -42.14 16.99 -20.81
CA GLN A 54 -40.70 16.97 -20.62
C GLN A 54 -39.98 16.65 -21.94
N PRO A 55 -38.86 17.30 -22.25
CA PRO A 55 -37.99 16.82 -23.30
C PRO A 55 -37.29 15.53 -22.77
N GLU A 56 -37.46 14.45 -23.49
CA GLU A 56 -36.74 13.19 -23.25
C GLU A 56 -35.25 13.44 -23.36
N SER A 57 -34.54 13.42 -22.21
CA SER A 57 -33.12 13.19 -22.20
C SER A 57 -32.89 11.71 -22.55
N ARG A 58 -32.38 11.45 -23.73
CA ARG A 58 -31.96 10.13 -24.17
C ARG A 58 -30.63 9.77 -23.47
N THR A 59 -30.69 9.38 -22.23
CA THR A 59 -29.71 8.53 -21.59
C THR A 59 -29.98 7.08 -22.02
N GLY A 60 -28.93 6.32 -22.30
CA GLY A 60 -28.99 4.92 -22.75
C GLY A 60 -30.05 4.13 -21.96
N ALA A 61 -30.70 3.20 -22.60
CA ALA A 61 -31.86 2.49 -22.11
C ALA A 61 -31.63 1.90 -20.70
N GLN A 62 -31.86 2.70 -19.67
CA GLN A 62 -32.02 2.21 -18.31
C GLN A 62 -33.23 1.30 -18.28
N ARG A 63 -33.00 0.00 -18.08
CA ARG A 63 -34.09 -0.94 -17.79
C ARG A 63 -34.87 -0.40 -16.60
N GLN A 64 -36.17 -0.09 -16.80
CA GLN A 64 -37.02 0.36 -15.69
C GLN A 64 -37.01 -0.66 -14.55
N PRO A 65 -36.85 -0.25 -13.27
CA PRO A 65 -36.92 -1.14 -12.13
C PRO A 65 -38.29 -1.84 -12.12
N ARG A 66 -38.31 -3.15 -12.37
CA ARG A 66 -39.51 -3.94 -12.12
C ARG A 66 -39.63 -4.16 -10.61
N GLN A 67 -40.75 -3.85 -10.01
CA GLN A 67 -41.01 -4.06 -8.59
C GLN A 67 -40.88 -5.57 -8.26
N GLY A 68 -39.89 -5.93 -7.43
CA GLY A 68 -39.82 -7.23 -6.77
C GLY A 68 -38.67 -8.16 -7.17
N GLY A 69 -37.65 -7.72 -7.92
CA GLY A 69 -36.45 -8.52 -8.28
C GLY A 69 -35.19 -8.10 -7.49
N VAL A 70 -34.09 -8.84 -7.71
CA VAL A 70 -32.74 -8.47 -7.22
C VAL A 70 -32.34 -7.12 -7.82
N THR A 71 -31.87 -6.20 -6.99
CA THR A 71 -31.47 -4.85 -7.42
C THR A 71 -30.39 -4.92 -8.51
N THR A 72 -30.59 -4.17 -9.59
CA THR A 72 -29.60 -4.00 -10.65
C THR A 72 -28.44 -3.17 -10.13
N ILE A 73 -27.21 -3.68 -10.26
CA ILE A 73 -25.98 -2.96 -9.92
C ILE A 73 -25.31 -2.53 -11.22
N VAL A 74 -25.13 -1.23 -11.40
CA VAL A 74 -24.35 -0.66 -12.51
C VAL A 74 -22.89 -0.64 -12.09
N VAL A 75 -22.01 -1.10 -12.98
CA VAL A 75 -20.55 -1.13 -12.77
C VAL A 75 -19.84 -0.40 -13.89
N THR A 76 -18.61 -0.01 -13.63
CA THR A 76 -17.72 0.63 -14.63
C THR A 76 -16.48 -0.22 -14.95
N ALA A 77 -16.66 -1.53 -14.90
CA ALA A 77 -15.63 -2.54 -15.06
C ALA A 77 -14.89 -2.50 -16.41
N GLN A 78 -15.59 -2.11 -17.48
CA GLN A 78 -15.01 -1.93 -18.82
C GLN A 78 -14.74 -0.45 -19.16
N ARG A 79 -14.57 0.39 -18.15
CA ARG A 79 -14.42 1.85 -18.31
C ARG A 79 -15.64 2.50 -18.99
N ARG A 80 -16.80 1.83 -18.93
CA ARG A 80 -18.13 2.27 -19.36
C ARG A 80 -19.13 1.88 -18.28
N SER A 81 -20.25 2.60 -18.21
CA SER A 81 -21.34 2.33 -17.26
C SER A 81 -22.24 1.23 -17.84
N GLU A 82 -22.18 0.03 -17.28
CA GLU A 82 -22.89 -1.17 -17.77
C GLU A 82 -23.60 -1.89 -16.61
N ASP A 83 -24.66 -2.64 -16.90
CA ASP A 83 -25.24 -3.57 -15.92
C ASP A 83 -24.24 -4.66 -15.59
N LEU A 84 -24.04 -4.98 -14.31
CA LEU A 84 -23.15 -6.05 -13.86
C LEU A 84 -23.43 -7.38 -14.58
N GLN A 85 -24.68 -7.64 -14.96
CA GLN A 85 -25.06 -8.86 -15.67
C GLN A 85 -24.64 -8.88 -17.14
N ASP A 86 -24.43 -7.72 -17.75
CA ASP A 86 -24.03 -7.62 -19.16
C ASP A 86 -22.50 -7.60 -19.35
N VAL A 87 -21.73 -7.44 -18.26
CA VAL A 87 -20.25 -7.37 -18.29
C VAL A 87 -19.61 -8.77 -18.37
N PRO A 88 -18.84 -9.10 -19.42
CA PRO A 88 -18.26 -10.43 -19.62
C PRO A 88 -16.92 -10.64 -18.90
N VAL A 89 -16.89 -10.34 -17.63
CA VAL A 89 -15.76 -10.62 -16.73
C VAL A 89 -16.31 -11.01 -15.35
N SER A 90 -15.47 -11.70 -14.58
CA SER A 90 -15.76 -11.96 -13.17
C SER A 90 -15.66 -10.67 -12.39
N VAL A 91 -16.81 -10.10 -12.04
CA VAL A 91 -16.92 -8.87 -11.27
C VAL A 91 -17.84 -9.06 -10.06
N GLN A 92 -17.41 -8.55 -8.92
CA GLN A 92 -18.21 -8.43 -7.70
C GLN A 92 -18.42 -6.95 -7.42
N ALA A 93 -19.58 -6.59 -6.91
CA ALA A 93 -19.86 -5.23 -6.54
C ALA A 93 -20.69 -5.19 -5.25
N LEU A 94 -20.27 -4.34 -4.32
CA LEU A 94 -20.99 -3.99 -3.10
C LEU A 94 -21.57 -2.60 -3.30
N GLY A 95 -22.88 -2.49 -3.44
CA GLY A 95 -23.56 -1.21 -3.58
C GLY A 95 -23.76 -0.50 -2.25
N GLN A 96 -24.07 0.79 -2.28
CA GLN A 96 -24.22 1.64 -1.09
C GLN A 96 -25.14 1.03 -0.02
N GLU A 97 -26.28 0.47 -0.40
CA GLU A 97 -27.22 -0.17 0.54
C GLU A 97 -26.56 -1.35 1.31
N GLN A 98 -25.72 -2.14 0.62
CA GLN A 98 -24.99 -3.23 1.27
C GLN A 98 -23.88 -2.72 2.17
N LEU A 99 -23.15 -1.66 1.76
CA LEU A 99 -22.12 -1.02 2.57
C LEU A 99 -22.72 -0.48 3.87
N ASP A 100 -23.88 0.19 3.78
CA ASP A 100 -24.61 0.73 4.93
C ASP A 100 -25.15 -0.40 5.84
N GLN A 101 -25.75 -1.48 5.27
CA GLN A 101 -26.34 -2.58 6.02
C GLN A 101 -25.29 -3.44 6.75
N LEU A 102 -24.13 -3.64 6.14
CA LEU A 102 -23.03 -4.42 6.70
C LEU A 102 -22.07 -3.55 7.55
N ASN A 103 -22.35 -2.23 7.66
CA ASN A 103 -21.52 -1.26 8.38
C ASN A 103 -20.06 -1.28 7.92
N ILE A 104 -19.83 -1.39 6.60
CA ILE A 104 -18.50 -1.42 6.00
C ILE A 104 -17.91 -0.03 6.02
N ALA A 105 -16.76 0.15 6.68
CA ALA A 105 -16.09 1.43 6.84
C ALA A 105 -14.58 1.34 6.55
N THR A 106 -13.91 0.32 7.06
CA THR A 106 -12.47 0.16 6.94
C THR A 106 -12.08 -0.73 5.74
N PHE A 107 -10.79 -0.72 5.44
CA PHE A 107 -10.19 -1.57 4.42
C PHE A 107 -10.49 -3.06 4.68
N ASP A 108 -10.32 -3.52 5.91
CA ASP A 108 -10.55 -4.91 6.28
C ASP A 108 -12.02 -5.29 6.19
N ASP A 109 -12.95 -4.40 6.54
CA ASP A 109 -14.38 -4.66 6.44
C ASP A 109 -14.80 -5.02 5.00
N TYR A 110 -14.38 -4.22 4.00
CA TYR A 110 -14.80 -4.52 2.63
C TYR A 110 -14.06 -5.70 2.03
N LEU A 111 -12.81 -5.99 2.44
CA LEU A 111 -12.10 -7.18 1.98
C LEU A 111 -12.77 -8.47 2.46
N GLN A 112 -13.26 -8.52 3.70
CA GLN A 112 -13.95 -9.66 4.26
C GLN A 112 -15.25 -10.01 3.53
N GLN A 113 -15.88 -9.04 2.87
CA GLN A 113 -17.09 -9.25 2.08
C GLN A 113 -16.81 -9.72 0.64
N LEU A 114 -15.56 -9.90 0.26
CA LEU A 114 -15.12 -10.20 -1.10
C LEU A 114 -14.47 -11.59 -1.18
N PRO A 115 -15.22 -12.68 -1.48
CA PRO A 115 -14.74 -14.06 -1.35
C PRO A 115 -13.48 -14.43 -2.15
N THR A 116 -13.17 -13.67 -3.21
CA THR A 116 -11.99 -13.92 -4.05
C THR A 116 -10.78 -13.05 -3.65
N VAL A 117 -10.95 -12.21 -2.65
CA VAL A 117 -9.95 -11.24 -2.18
C VAL A 117 -9.45 -11.68 -0.82
N THR A 118 -8.15 -11.57 -0.63
CA THR A 118 -7.49 -11.74 0.67
C THR A 118 -6.48 -10.61 0.86
N ALA A 119 -6.09 -10.35 2.08
CA ALA A 119 -5.02 -9.41 2.39
C ALA A 119 -3.83 -10.14 3.01
N GLY A 120 -2.62 -9.66 2.70
CA GLY A 120 -1.41 -9.96 3.45
C GLY A 120 -1.02 -8.72 4.25
N GLY A 121 -0.48 -8.91 5.44
CA GLY A 121 -0.19 -7.84 6.41
C GLY A 121 -0.93 -8.11 7.72
N GLY A 122 -0.67 -7.31 8.72
CA GLY A 122 -1.17 -7.60 10.07
C GLY A 122 -1.82 -6.42 10.79
N SER A 123 -1.91 -5.24 10.16
CA SER A 123 -2.41 -4.05 10.85
C SER A 123 -3.05 -3.07 9.86
N PRO A 124 -3.92 -2.18 10.30
CA PRO A 124 -4.42 -1.07 9.50
C PRO A 124 -3.26 -0.29 8.85
N GLY A 125 -3.43 0.10 7.59
CA GLY A 125 -2.40 0.79 6.80
C GLY A 125 -1.19 -0.07 6.38
N GLN A 126 -1.14 -1.35 6.77
CA GLN A 126 -0.02 -2.26 6.52
C GLN A 126 -0.37 -3.48 5.67
N SER A 127 -1.42 -3.40 4.88
CA SER A 127 -1.95 -4.52 4.12
C SER A 127 -1.59 -4.48 2.63
N THR A 128 -1.61 -5.64 1.99
CA THR A 128 -1.50 -5.81 0.54
C THR A 128 -2.62 -6.72 0.05
N ILE A 129 -3.27 -6.32 -1.04
CA ILE A 129 -4.42 -7.05 -1.60
C ILE A 129 -3.95 -8.17 -2.50
N TYR A 130 -4.55 -9.34 -2.37
CA TYR A 130 -4.39 -10.49 -3.24
C TYR A 130 -5.74 -10.92 -3.81
N ILE A 131 -5.78 -11.32 -5.08
CA ILE A 131 -6.98 -11.83 -5.73
C ILE A 131 -6.70 -13.23 -6.28
N ARG A 132 -7.63 -14.18 -6.02
CA ARG A 132 -7.55 -15.58 -6.48
C ARG A 132 -6.25 -16.28 -6.06
N GLY A 133 -5.68 -15.91 -4.90
CA GLY A 133 -4.44 -16.49 -4.39
C GLY A 133 -3.17 -16.07 -5.14
N LEU A 134 -3.24 -15.13 -6.08
CA LEU A 134 -2.07 -14.57 -6.73
C LEU A 134 -1.44 -13.54 -5.80
N ALA A 135 -0.56 -14.03 -4.93
CA ALA A 135 0.16 -13.22 -3.95
C ALA A 135 1.50 -12.76 -4.50
N SER A 136 1.89 -11.55 -4.12
CA SER A 136 3.27 -11.07 -4.26
C SER A 136 4.04 -11.31 -2.96
N THR A 137 5.19 -10.69 -2.79
CA THR A 137 5.89 -10.65 -1.50
C THR A 137 4.99 -10.08 -0.42
N THR A 138 4.99 -10.73 0.76
CA THR A 138 4.32 -10.20 1.95
C THR A 138 4.88 -8.81 2.27
N PRO A 139 4.04 -7.85 2.66
CA PRO A 139 4.51 -6.55 3.11
C PRO A 139 5.52 -6.72 4.24
N ASN A 140 6.60 -5.95 4.18
CA ASN A 140 7.53 -5.91 5.29
C ASN A 140 6.93 -5.04 6.40
N LEU A 141 6.80 -5.58 7.60
CA LEU A 141 6.23 -4.85 8.73
C LEU A 141 7.14 -3.69 9.19
N THR A 142 8.43 -3.77 8.91
CA THR A 142 9.43 -2.78 9.36
C THR A 142 9.75 -1.70 8.34
N THR A 143 9.22 -1.78 7.12
CA THR A 143 9.50 -0.79 6.07
C THR A 143 8.30 -0.60 5.17
N ALA A 144 8.14 0.56 4.55
CA ALA A 144 7.09 0.81 3.58
C ALA A 144 7.30 0.03 2.27
N GLY A 145 8.50 -0.51 2.06
CA GLY A 145 8.78 -1.40 0.95
C GLY A 145 9.09 -0.69 -0.36
N VAL A 146 9.74 0.47 -0.30
CA VAL A 146 10.15 1.23 -1.49
C VAL A 146 10.96 0.40 -2.47
N ALA A 147 11.79 -0.50 -1.96
CA ALA A 147 12.57 -1.47 -2.74
C ALA A 147 11.74 -2.68 -3.21
N GLY A 148 10.46 -2.73 -2.87
CA GLY A 148 9.56 -3.82 -3.23
C GLY A 148 9.07 -3.77 -4.66
N LEU A 149 8.54 -4.89 -5.12
CA LEU A 149 7.86 -4.99 -6.41
C LEU A 149 6.55 -4.19 -6.36
N ALA A 150 6.10 -3.72 -7.51
CA ALA A 150 4.77 -3.17 -7.65
C ALA A 150 3.70 -4.22 -7.27
N PRO A 151 2.52 -3.83 -6.74
CA PRO A 151 1.49 -4.77 -6.34
C PRO A 151 0.90 -5.54 -7.54
N ASN A 152 0.30 -6.71 -7.26
CA ASN A 152 -0.40 -7.51 -8.27
C ASN A 152 -1.82 -7.03 -8.54
N VAL A 153 -2.40 -6.30 -7.59
CA VAL A 153 -3.76 -5.78 -7.64
C VAL A 153 -3.70 -4.27 -7.62
N SER A 154 -4.36 -3.63 -8.58
CA SER A 154 -4.52 -2.18 -8.58
C SER A 154 -5.69 -1.76 -7.69
N LEU A 155 -5.45 -0.78 -6.82
CA LEU A 155 -6.48 -0.07 -6.07
C LEU A 155 -6.79 1.25 -6.77
N TYR A 156 -8.08 1.57 -6.91
CA TYR A 156 -8.56 2.82 -7.52
C TYR A 156 -9.50 3.56 -6.58
N LEU A 157 -9.37 4.86 -6.49
CA LEU A 157 -10.39 5.74 -5.96
C LEU A 157 -10.98 6.53 -7.14
N ASP A 158 -12.25 6.25 -7.45
CA ASP A 158 -12.90 6.70 -8.69
C ASP A 158 -12.10 6.25 -9.93
N GLU A 159 -11.58 7.19 -10.71
CA GLU A 159 -10.78 6.93 -11.91
C GLU A 159 -9.26 6.98 -11.63
N GLN A 160 -8.84 7.18 -10.36
CA GLN A 160 -7.44 7.39 -10.01
C GLN A 160 -6.79 6.12 -9.47
N PRO A 161 -5.70 5.63 -10.09
CA PRO A 161 -4.92 4.54 -9.52
C PRO A 161 -4.18 5.01 -8.26
N LEU A 162 -4.35 4.25 -7.18
CA LEU A 162 -3.66 4.44 -5.91
C LEU A 162 -2.64 3.31 -5.63
N ALA A 163 -2.45 2.40 -6.59
CA ALA A 163 -1.48 1.32 -6.47
C ALA A 163 -0.07 1.88 -6.38
N GLN A 164 0.68 1.45 -5.38
CA GLN A 164 2.03 1.89 -5.10
C GLN A 164 2.89 0.72 -4.64
N PRO A 165 4.22 0.78 -4.77
CA PRO A 165 5.12 -0.22 -4.18
C PRO A 165 4.93 -0.31 -2.67
N GLY A 166 5.11 -1.52 -2.14
CA GLY A 166 4.99 -1.77 -0.70
C GLY A 166 3.55 -1.99 -0.24
N ARG A 167 3.07 -1.13 0.66
CA ARG A 167 1.76 -1.26 1.29
C ARG A 167 0.68 -0.52 0.52
N ASN A 168 -0.50 -1.12 0.39
CA ASN A 168 -1.65 -0.43 -0.19
C ASN A 168 -2.04 0.78 0.68
N LEU A 169 -2.61 1.78 0.04
CA LEU A 169 -3.27 2.86 0.75
C LEU A 169 -4.56 2.31 1.37
N ASP A 170 -4.73 2.52 2.66
CA ASP A 170 -5.92 2.14 3.41
C ASP A 170 -6.92 3.30 3.33
N VAL A 171 -7.93 3.16 2.48
CA VAL A 171 -8.93 4.20 2.23
C VAL A 171 -10.20 3.92 3.00
N TYR A 172 -10.60 4.82 3.88
CA TYR A 172 -11.85 4.74 4.62
C TYR A 172 -13.07 4.90 3.69
N ALA A 173 -14.05 4.02 3.85
CA ALA A 173 -15.16 3.85 2.92
C ALA A 173 -16.33 4.84 3.11
N ALA A 174 -16.10 6.05 3.63
CA ALA A 174 -17.16 7.04 3.83
C ALA A 174 -17.81 7.50 2.53
N ASP A 175 -19.14 7.45 2.49
CA ASP A 175 -19.98 7.97 1.41
C ASP A 175 -19.56 7.42 0.02
N LEU A 176 -19.37 6.10 -0.07
CA LEU A 176 -19.17 5.40 -1.32
C LEU A 176 -20.50 5.06 -1.98
N GLU A 177 -20.55 5.16 -3.30
CA GLU A 177 -21.65 4.65 -4.13
C GLU A 177 -21.58 3.12 -4.22
N ARG A 178 -20.35 2.59 -4.41
CA ARG A 178 -20.08 1.15 -4.48
C ARG A 178 -18.59 0.82 -4.43
N ILE A 179 -18.30 -0.45 -4.16
CA ILE A 179 -16.98 -1.05 -4.33
C ILE A 179 -17.08 -2.09 -5.44
N GLU A 180 -16.20 -2.02 -6.44
CA GLU A 180 -16.12 -2.99 -7.54
C GLU A 180 -14.82 -3.80 -7.43
N VAL A 181 -14.90 -5.12 -7.60
CA VAL A 181 -13.73 -6.00 -7.71
C VAL A 181 -13.78 -6.76 -9.02
N LEU A 182 -12.77 -6.52 -9.85
CA LEU A 182 -12.56 -7.23 -11.09
C LEU A 182 -11.49 -8.28 -10.89
N SER A 183 -11.85 -9.55 -10.95
CA SER A 183 -10.92 -10.65 -10.78
C SER A 183 -10.28 -11.07 -12.10
N GLY A 184 -8.98 -11.39 -12.05
CA GLY A 184 -8.17 -11.73 -13.22
C GLY A 184 -7.55 -10.52 -13.91
N PRO A 185 -6.60 -10.72 -14.86
CA PRO A 185 -5.84 -9.66 -15.49
C PRO A 185 -6.70 -8.61 -16.19
N GLN A 186 -6.47 -7.35 -15.85
CA GLN A 186 -7.14 -6.17 -16.41
C GLN A 186 -6.15 -5.20 -17.08
N GLY A 187 -4.95 -5.68 -17.43
CA GLY A 187 -3.84 -4.84 -17.89
C GLY A 187 -4.16 -3.96 -19.10
N THR A 188 -5.03 -4.40 -20.03
CA THR A 188 -5.37 -3.62 -21.23
C THR A 188 -6.02 -2.28 -20.89
N LEU A 189 -6.97 -2.23 -19.96
CA LEU A 189 -7.69 -1.01 -19.61
C LEU A 189 -7.13 -0.32 -18.36
N PHE A 190 -6.51 -1.07 -17.43
CA PHE A 190 -6.07 -0.54 -16.14
C PHE A 190 -4.54 -0.43 -16.00
N GLY A 191 -3.77 -1.05 -16.91
CA GLY A 191 -2.32 -0.90 -16.98
C GLY A 191 -1.54 -1.79 -16.04
N ALA A 192 -0.38 -1.29 -15.60
CA ALA A 192 0.51 -1.99 -14.69
C ALA A 192 -0.17 -2.28 -13.34
N SER A 193 0.35 -3.30 -12.63
CA SER A 193 -0.13 -3.69 -11.29
C SER A 193 -1.58 -4.21 -11.27
N SER A 194 -2.17 -4.54 -12.43
CA SER A 194 -3.52 -5.12 -12.54
C SER A 194 -3.50 -6.55 -13.08
N GLN A 195 -2.43 -7.30 -12.78
CA GLN A 195 -2.27 -8.67 -13.27
C GLN A 195 -3.12 -9.70 -12.53
N ALA A 196 -3.47 -9.47 -11.26
CA ALA A 196 -4.39 -10.31 -10.50
C ALA A 196 -5.83 -9.79 -10.53
N GLY A 197 -5.98 -8.48 -10.71
CA GLY A 197 -7.27 -7.80 -10.74
C GLY A 197 -7.20 -6.34 -10.32
N VAL A 198 -8.38 -5.78 -10.10
CA VAL A 198 -8.56 -4.37 -9.71
C VAL A 198 -9.62 -4.27 -8.62
N VAL A 199 -9.36 -3.47 -7.59
CA VAL A 199 -10.34 -3.02 -6.60
C VAL A 199 -10.61 -1.54 -6.85
N ARG A 200 -11.88 -1.16 -6.97
CA ARG A 200 -12.30 0.22 -7.23
C ARG A 200 -13.27 0.70 -6.18
N LEU A 201 -12.94 1.80 -5.54
CA LEU A 201 -13.77 2.53 -4.60
C LEU A 201 -14.42 3.69 -5.36
N ILE A 202 -15.72 3.66 -5.55
CA ILE A 202 -16.47 4.67 -6.31
C ILE A 202 -17.23 5.56 -5.34
N THR A 203 -16.90 6.85 -5.33
CA THR A 203 -17.50 7.82 -4.42
C THR A 203 -18.83 8.36 -4.96
N ASN A 204 -19.77 8.72 -4.07
CA ASN A 204 -20.92 9.49 -4.47
C ASN A 204 -20.52 10.87 -5.01
N LYS A 205 -21.10 11.27 -6.13
CA LYS A 205 -20.83 12.57 -6.77
C LYS A 205 -21.79 13.65 -6.27
N PRO A 206 -21.42 14.95 -6.38
CA PRO A 206 -22.35 16.03 -6.13
C PRO A 206 -23.60 15.92 -7.04
N ASP A 207 -24.77 16.12 -6.46
CA ASP A 207 -26.07 16.02 -7.13
C ASP A 207 -26.74 17.39 -7.26
N LEU A 208 -27.11 17.75 -8.48
CA LEU A 208 -27.82 18.99 -8.81
C LEU A 208 -29.30 18.91 -8.49
N SER A 209 -29.87 17.72 -8.29
CA SER A 209 -31.33 17.52 -8.14
C SER A 209 -31.87 18.04 -6.81
N GLY A 210 -31.04 18.13 -5.75
CA GLY A 210 -31.54 18.59 -4.47
C GLY A 210 -30.53 18.64 -3.35
N PHE A 211 -30.94 19.29 -2.28
CA PHE A 211 -30.23 19.28 -1.00
C PHE A 211 -30.39 17.92 -0.33
N ASP A 212 -29.29 17.34 0.09
CA ASP A 212 -29.27 16.09 0.83
C ASP A 212 -28.25 16.16 1.99
N THR A 213 -28.57 15.50 3.10
CA THR A 213 -27.67 15.41 4.25
C THR A 213 -27.86 14.08 4.96
N ARG A 214 -26.75 13.50 5.38
CA ARG A 214 -26.72 12.28 6.19
C ARG A 214 -25.80 12.50 7.38
N VAL A 215 -26.19 12.04 8.54
CA VAL A 215 -25.37 11.98 9.74
C VAL A 215 -25.50 10.59 10.34
N SER A 216 -24.38 9.94 10.60
CA SER A 216 -24.31 8.63 11.24
C SER A 216 -23.43 8.75 12.48
N VAL A 217 -23.86 8.15 13.58
CA VAL A 217 -23.07 8.00 14.80
C VAL A 217 -23.24 6.57 15.30
N GLY A 218 -22.16 5.98 15.74
CA GLY A 218 -22.15 4.59 16.21
C GLY A 218 -21.23 4.39 17.40
N THR A 219 -21.48 3.30 18.11
CA THR A 219 -20.55 2.75 19.10
C THR A 219 -20.58 1.24 18.96
N SER A 220 -19.43 0.60 19.12
CA SER A 220 -19.28 -0.85 19.12
C SER A 220 -18.40 -1.30 20.27
N PHE A 221 -18.44 -2.61 20.56
CA PHE A 221 -17.72 -3.20 21.68
C PHE A 221 -17.12 -4.51 21.20
N THR A 222 -15.81 -4.66 21.35
CA THR A 222 -15.11 -5.91 21.16
C THR A 222 -15.05 -6.67 22.47
N LYS A 223 -15.24 -7.99 22.45
CA LYS A 223 -15.13 -8.80 23.67
C LYS A 223 -13.70 -8.74 24.21
N GLY A 224 -13.55 -8.35 25.47
CA GLY A 224 -12.24 -8.18 26.10
C GLY A 224 -11.53 -6.88 25.75
N GLY A 225 -12.12 -6.04 24.89
CA GLY A 225 -11.52 -4.80 24.43
C GLY A 225 -12.28 -3.54 24.83
N GLU A 226 -11.77 -2.42 24.41
CA GLU A 226 -12.34 -1.09 24.63
C GLU A 226 -13.54 -0.79 23.73
N ALA A 227 -14.26 0.28 24.06
CA ALA A 227 -15.39 0.76 23.27
C ALA A 227 -14.90 1.59 22.09
N SER A 228 -15.46 1.35 20.91
CA SER A 228 -15.21 2.11 19.70
C SER A 228 -16.31 3.13 19.41
N TYR A 229 -15.97 4.24 18.76
CA TYR A 229 -16.86 5.34 18.45
C TYR A 229 -16.69 5.81 17.02
N LYS A 230 -17.81 6.01 16.31
CA LYS A 230 -17.83 6.42 14.92
C LYS A 230 -18.77 7.60 14.72
N ALA A 231 -18.35 8.58 13.92
CA ALA A 231 -19.17 9.70 13.50
C ALA A 231 -18.87 10.06 12.05
N GLU A 232 -19.92 10.13 11.22
CA GLU A 232 -19.84 10.53 9.82
C GLU A 232 -20.92 11.57 9.52
N ALA A 233 -20.59 12.54 8.66
CA ALA A 233 -21.56 13.49 8.17
C ALA A 233 -21.32 13.77 6.67
N MET A 234 -22.39 13.81 5.91
CA MET A 234 -22.40 14.16 4.50
C MET A 234 -23.41 15.30 4.26
N LEU A 235 -23.03 16.21 3.36
CA LEU A 235 -23.86 17.32 2.92
C LEU A 235 -23.73 17.49 1.40
N ASN A 236 -24.85 17.50 0.68
CA ASN A 236 -24.94 17.83 -0.74
C ASN A 236 -25.74 19.12 -0.92
N VAL A 237 -25.16 20.10 -1.60
CA VAL A 237 -25.79 21.41 -1.84
C VAL A 237 -25.73 21.74 -3.32
N PRO A 238 -26.87 21.80 -4.03
CA PRO A 238 -26.96 22.46 -5.32
C PRO A 238 -26.85 23.97 -5.10
N VAL A 239 -25.72 24.55 -5.49
CA VAL A 239 -25.43 25.98 -5.31
C VAL A 239 -26.14 26.83 -6.37
N THR A 240 -26.20 26.30 -7.60
CA THR A 240 -26.94 26.85 -8.74
C THR A 240 -27.54 25.69 -9.55
N ASP A 241 -28.28 25.99 -10.59
CA ASP A 241 -28.88 24.97 -11.49
C ASP A 241 -27.83 24.09 -12.18
N ASN A 242 -26.55 24.52 -12.19
CA ASN A 242 -25.45 23.82 -12.88
C ASN A 242 -24.19 23.63 -11.99
N LEU A 243 -24.26 23.95 -10.72
CA LEU A 243 -23.17 23.77 -9.77
C LEU A 243 -23.67 23.12 -8.48
N ALA A 244 -23.14 21.96 -8.13
CA ALA A 244 -23.36 21.32 -6.85
C ALA A 244 -22.03 21.06 -6.13
N VAL A 245 -22.09 21.09 -4.81
CA VAL A 245 -20.96 20.78 -3.92
C VAL A 245 -21.40 19.69 -2.93
N ARG A 246 -20.54 18.69 -2.73
CA ARG A 246 -20.73 17.62 -1.74
C ARG A 246 -19.55 17.58 -0.80
N GLY A 247 -19.84 17.59 0.49
CA GLY A 247 -18.85 17.47 1.57
C GLY A 247 -19.11 16.23 2.42
N VAL A 248 -18.04 15.56 2.83
CA VAL A 248 -18.07 14.41 3.73
C VAL A 248 -17.00 14.61 4.78
N VAL A 249 -17.31 14.31 6.04
CA VAL A 249 -16.34 14.28 7.14
C VAL A 249 -16.59 13.02 7.96
N TYR A 250 -15.53 12.43 8.49
CA TYR A 250 -15.62 11.22 9.31
C TYR A 250 -14.55 11.18 10.39
N LEU A 251 -14.90 10.50 11.46
CA LEU A 251 -14.02 10.09 12.56
C LEU A 251 -14.47 8.69 12.97
N ASP A 252 -13.54 7.75 13.03
CA ASP A 252 -13.75 6.38 13.51
C ASP A 252 -12.61 6.05 14.47
N ASP A 253 -12.94 5.93 15.75
CA ASP A 253 -12.04 5.66 16.86
C ASP A 253 -12.31 4.23 17.33
N GLN A 254 -11.43 3.30 16.96
CA GLN A 254 -11.56 1.87 17.21
C GLN A 254 -10.71 1.49 18.41
N GLY A 255 -11.36 1.12 19.50
CA GLY A 255 -10.70 0.67 20.73
C GLY A 255 -9.94 -0.63 20.54
N GLY A 256 -8.81 -0.73 21.22
CA GLY A 256 -7.95 -1.90 21.23
C GLY A 256 -8.61 -3.14 21.86
N TYR A 257 -7.94 -4.28 21.70
CA TYR A 257 -8.39 -5.58 22.21
C TYR A 257 -7.25 -6.60 22.38
N ILE A 258 -6.01 -6.15 22.30
CA ILE A 258 -4.81 -6.95 22.52
C ILE A 258 -4.07 -6.37 23.73
N ASP A 259 -3.63 -7.21 24.66
CA ASP A 259 -2.93 -6.80 25.87
C ASP A 259 -1.42 -6.91 25.68
N ASN A 260 -0.68 -5.83 25.93
CA ASN A 260 0.75 -5.89 26.08
C ASN A 260 1.08 -6.24 27.55
N VAL A 261 1.40 -7.52 27.80
CA VAL A 261 1.63 -8.03 29.14
C VAL A 261 3.10 -7.94 29.57
N ALA A 262 3.36 -7.95 30.89
CA ALA A 262 4.69 -7.85 31.42
C ALA A 262 5.58 -9.03 31.01
N GLY A 263 6.81 -8.72 30.61
CA GLY A 263 7.80 -9.71 30.25
C GLY A 263 9.24 -9.25 30.42
N THR A 264 10.15 -10.20 30.42
CA THR A 264 11.60 -9.96 30.37
C THR A 264 12.23 -10.85 29.31
N ARG A 265 13.33 -10.37 28.73
CA ARG A 265 14.04 -11.05 27.65
C ARG A 265 15.51 -10.69 27.68
N ASP A 266 16.38 -11.64 27.41
CA ASP A 266 17.80 -11.36 27.28
C ASP A 266 18.44 -11.99 26.03
N ALA A 267 19.66 -11.61 25.71
CA ALA A 267 20.34 -12.04 24.49
C ALA A 267 20.73 -13.53 24.46
N SER A 268 20.59 -14.27 25.57
CA SER A 268 20.84 -15.72 25.60
C SER A 268 19.83 -16.51 24.78
N GLU A 269 18.64 -15.95 24.58
CA GLU A 269 17.57 -16.50 23.74
C GLU A 269 17.85 -16.39 22.23
N SER A 270 18.92 -15.68 21.84
CA SER A 270 19.28 -15.47 20.43
C SER A 270 19.43 -16.80 19.68
N ALA A 271 18.96 -16.77 18.43
CA ALA A 271 19.19 -17.85 17.47
C ALA A 271 20.65 -18.23 17.35
N ARG A 272 21.61 -17.33 17.65
CA ARG A 272 23.05 -17.58 17.61
C ARG A 272 23.53 -18.69 18.57
N PHE A 273 22.95 -18.76 19.75
CA PHE A 273 23.34 -19.72 20.81
C PHE A 273 22.48 -20.97 20.81
N ARG A 274 21.42 -21.01 20.03
CA ARG A 274 20.38 -22.04 20.08
C ARG A 274 20.84 -23.35 19.41
N PRO A 275 20.91 -24.49 20.12
CA PRO A 275 21.22 -25.78 19.55
C PRO A 275 20.09 -26.35 18.67
N ALA A 276 20.49 -27.18 17.69
CA ALA A 276 19.51 -27.96 16.95
C ALA A 276 18.80 -28.95 17.88
N GLY A 277 17.48 -29.08 17.70
CA GLY A 277 16.65 -29.97 18.53
C GLY A 277 16.21 -29.39 19.88
N THR A 278 16.66 -28.15 20.23
CA THR A 278 16.04 -27.42 21.36
C THR A 278 14.56 -27.28 21.10
N VAL A 279 13.72 -27.68 22.05
CA VAL A 279 12.28 -27.51 21.96
C VAL A 279 11.95 -26.13 22.51
N ARG A 280 11.24 -25.32 21.72
CA ARG A 280 10.71 -24.01 22.09
C ARG A 280 9.48 -24.19 22.99
N ASP A 281 9.04 -23.13 23.63
CA ASP A 281 7.86 -23.15 24.49
C ASP A 281 6.57 -23.54 23.73
N ASN A 282 6.47 -23.18 22.47
CA ASN A 282 5.42 -23.65 21.57
C ASN A 282 5.50 -25.12 21.14
N GLY A 283 6.44 -25.90 21.72
CA GLY A 283 6.61 -27.32 21.44
C GLY A 283 7.32 -27.65 20.12
N VAL A 284 7.80 -26.64 19.36
CA VAL A 284 8.45 -26.83 18.05
C VAL A 284 9.96 -26.95 18.22
N PRO A 285 10.60 -28.06 17.80
CA PRO A 285 12.05 -28.18 17.85
C PRO A 285 12.75 -27.24 16.87
N VAL A 286 13.89 -26.68 17.29
CA VAL A 286 14.77 -25.94 16.40
C VAL A 286 15.37 -26.90 15.37
N ALA A 287 15.10 -26.63 14.09
CA ALA A 287 15.65 -27.40 12.98
C ALA A 287 17.19 -27.20 12.87
N PRO A 288 17.94 -28.17 12.34
CA PRO A 288 19.38 -28.05 12.20
C PRO A 288 19.84 -26.83 11.40
N ASN A 289 19.11 -26.42 10.40
CA ASN A 289 19.39 -25.22 9.59
C ASN A 289 19.02 -23.90 10.29
N ARG A 290 18.47 -23.96 11.50
CA ARG A 290 18.16 -22.83 12.38
C ARG A 290 19.01 -22.82 13.66
N ALA A 291 19.89 -23.78 13.81
CA ALA A 291 20.90 -23.78 14.88
C ALA A 291 21.91 -22.66 14.62
N GLY A 292 22.33 -22.00 15.69
CA GLY A 292 23.21 -20.84 15.60
C GLY A 292 24.70 -21.19 15.47
N PHE A 293 25.51 -20.19 15.18
CA PHE A 293 26.97 -20.32 15.01
C PHE A 293 27.67 -20.81 16.28
N GLN A 294 27.19 -20.42 17.45
CA GLN A 294 27.72 -20.76 18.78
C GLN A 294 26.78 -21.70 19.52
N SER A 295 26.12 -22.55 18.75
CA SER A 295 25.18 -23.54 19.28
C SER A 295 25.85 -24.50 20.25
N GLY A 296 25.43 -24.44 21.50
CA GLY A 296 25.97 -25.30 22.58
C GLY A 296 27.21 -24.79 23.24
N ASP A 297 27.66 -23.57 23.00
CA ASP A 297 28.75 -22.94 23.73
C ASP A 297 28.42 -22.79 25.24
N ASP A 298 29.45 -22.81 26.08
CA ASP A 298 29.29 -22.50 27.50
C ASP A 298 29.17 -21.00 27.71
N LEU A 299 27.95 -20.54 27.98
CA LEU A 299 27.63 -19.14 28.21
C LEU A 299 27.73 -18.70 29.67
N SER A 300 28.23 -19.56 30.59
CA SER A 300 28.31 -19.24 32.03
C SER A 300 29.23 -18.07 32.39
N GLY A 301 30.11 -17.68 31.47
CA GLY A 301 30.98 -16.50 31.58
C GLY A 301 30.37 -15.21 31.06
N VAL A 302 29.14 -15.24 30.50
CA VAL A 302 28.47 -14.08 29.88
C VAL A 302 27.46 -13.46 30.86
N ASN A 303 27.56 -12.14 31.02
CA ASN A 303 26.58 -11.37 31.77
C ASN A 303 25.52 -10.86 30.79
N PHE A 304 24.33 -11.45 30.81
CA PHE A 304 23.20 -11.03 30.02
C PHE A 304 22.39 -9.97 30.77
N ILE A 305 22.19 -8.80 30.13
CA ILE A 305 21.34 -7.73 30.68
C ILE A 305 19.94 -7.93 30.11
N GLU A 306 18.95 -8.01 31.01
CA GLU A 306 17.57 -8.19 30.64
C GLU A 306 16.96 -6.90 30.09
N ALA A 307 16.20 -6.98 29.01
CA ALA A 307 15.18 -6.05 28.64
C ALA A 307 13.91 -6.36 29.44
N ASN A 308 13.17 -5.35 29.86
CA ASN A 308 11.83 -5.51 30.42
C ASN A 308 10.90 -4.44 29.82
N ASN A 309 9.63 -4.77 29.72
CA ASN A 309 8.62 -3.90 29.15
C ASN A 309 7.69 -3.29 30.21
N ALA A 310 8.07 -3.24 31.46
CA ALA A 310 7.20 -2.78 32.57
C ALA A 310 6.61 -1.37 32.36
N GLY A 311 7.26 -0.53 31.55
CA GLY A 311 6.77 0.82 31.21
C GLY A 311 5.80 0.85 30.01
N LEU A 312 5.61 -0.28 29.33
CA LEU A 312 4.77 -0.44 28.14
C LEU A 312 3.61 -1.42 28.36
N VAL A 313 3.45 -1.94 29.60
CA VAL A 313 2.35 -2.83 29.94
C VAL A 313 1.06 -2.06 29.89
N GLU A 314 0.16 -2.48 29.02
CA GLU A 314 -1.10 -1.81 28.72
C GLU A 314 -2.14 -2.83 28.24
N ASN A 315 -3.37 -2.71 28.73
CA ASN A 315 -4.48 -3.49 28.20
C ASN A 315 -5.02 -2.79 26.97
N ASP A 316 -5.48 -3.58 25.99
CA ASP A 316 -6.16 -3.06 24.79
C ASP A 316 -5.30 -2.05 24.00
N PHE A 317 -3.97 -2.28 23.93
CA PHE A 317 -2.98 -1.30 23.44
C PHE A 317 -2.97 -1.09 21.92
N ASN A 318 -3.83 -1.82 21.14
CA ASN A 318 -3.87 -1.78 19.68
C ASN A 318 -5.06 -0.98 19.15
N ASP A 319 -5.19 0.26 19.58
CA ASP A 319 -6.23 1.14 19.07
C ASP A 319 -5.92 1.70 17.67
N THR A 320 -6.96 2.15 16.98
CA THR A 320 -6.82 2.73 15.64
C THR A 320 -7.81 3.85 15.43
N GLN A 321 -7.35 4.96 14.85
CA GLN A 321 -8.19 6.10 14.55
C GLN A 321 -8.10 6.48 13.07
N TYR A 322 -9.26 6.54 12.40
CA TYR A 322 -9.41 7.14 11.08
C TYR A 322 -10.09 8.49 11.21
N SER A 323 -9.52 9.49 10.60
CA SER A 323 -10.15 10.80 10.50
C SER A 323 -9.95 11.38 9.10
N GLY A 324 -10.95 12.10 8.58
CA GLY A 324 -10.78 12.68 7.26
C GLY A 324 -11.97 13.46 6.75
N PHE A 325 -11.76 14.01 5.55
CA PHE A 325 -12.80 14.68 4.82
C PHE A 325 -12.64 14.51 3.30
N ARG A 326 -13.75 14.66 2.59
CA ARG A 326 -13.77 14.81 1.13
C ARG A 326 -14.70 15.96 0.75
N VAL A 327 -14.23 16.86 -0.10
CA VAL A 327 -15.05 17.93 -0.72
C VAL A 327 -14.96 17.77 -2.22
N SER A 328 -16.10 17.72 -2.88
CA SER A 328 -16.19 17.64 -4.33
C SER A 328 -17.16 18.68 -4.89
N ALA A 329 -16.90 19.15 -6.10
CA ALA A 329 -17.72 20.09 -6.83
C ALA A 329 -17.97 19.56 -8.24
N LEU A 330 -19.21 19.56 -8.67
CA LEU A 330 -19.66 19.25 -10.03
C LEU A 330 -20.17 20.53 -10.70
N TYR A 331 -19.62 20.84 -11.86
CA TYR A 331 -20.06 21.96 -12.68
C TYR A 331 -20.46 21.47 -14.08
N GLU A 332 -21.74 21.63 -14.42
CA GLU A 332 -22.25 21.42 -15.78
C GLU A 332 -22.00 22.68 -16.64
N VAL A 333 -20.94 22.61 -17.47
CA VAL A 333 -20.59 23.70 -18.39
C VAL A 333 -21.65 23.88 -19.46
N SER A 334 -22.22 22.76 -19.92
CA SER A 334 -23.29 22.65 -20.88
C SER A 334 -23.98 21.28 -20.72
N PRO A 335 -25.10 21.02 -21.39
CA PRO A 335 -25.76 19.70 -21.36
C PRO A 335 -24.85 18.52 -21.80
N ASP A 336 -23.81 18.83 -22.57
CA ASP A 336 -22.87 17.82 -23.09
C ASP A 336 -21.54 17.79 -22.36
N TRP A 337 -21.27 18.71 -21.43
CA TRP A 337 -19.96 18.82 -20.76
C TRP A 337 -20.08 19.09 -19.27
N ARG A 338 -19.41 18.28 -18.47
CA ARG A 338 -19.31 18.44 -17.02
C ARG A 338 -17.86 18.37 -16.55
N ILE A 339 -17.58 19.06 -15.48
CA ILE A 339 -16.29 19.07 -14.77
C ILE A 339 -16.56 18.70 -13.33
N THR A 340 -15.81 17.72 -12.83
CA THR A 340 -15.81 17.37 -11.41
C THR A 340 -14.42 17.58 -10.85
N VAL A 341 -14.33 18.22 -9.68
CA VAL A 341 -13.08 18.34 -8.91
C VAL A 341 -13.35 17.85 -7.51
N ALA A 342 -12.47 17.02 -6.99
CA ALA A 342 -12.54 16.49 -5.63
C ALA A 342 -11.21 16.66 -4.92
N HIS A 343 -11.26 16.97 -3.64
CA HIS A 343 -10.10 16.92 -2.74
C HIS A 343 -10.48 16.13 -1.50
N SER A 344 -9.65 15.15 -1.16
CA SER A 344 -9.78 14.34 0.05
C SER A 344 -8.49 14.37 0.86
N ARG A 345 -8.64 14.31 2.17
CA ARG A 345 -7.55 14.06 3.11
C ARG A 345 -8.01 13.05 4.14
N GLN A 346 -7.12 12.13 4.50
CA GLN A 346 -7.30 11.16 5.56
C GLN A 346 -6.04 11.10 6.41
N SER A 347 -6.23 10.93 7.71
CA SER A 347 -5.23 10.50 8.68
C SER A 347 -5.64 9.17 9.26
N LEU A 348 -4.71 8.24 9.34
CA LEU A 348 -4.81 6.97 10.04
C LEU A 348 -3.72 6.95 11.10
N GLU A 349 -4.12 6.87 12.35
CA GLU A 349 -3.23 6.66 13.50
C GLU A 349 -3.51 5.26 14.05
N SER A 350 -2.49 4.45 14.30
CA SER A 350 -2.62 3.11 14.86
C SER A 350 -1.50 2.84 15.84
N ASP A 351 -1.85 2.46 17.05
CA ASP A 351 -0.94 2.03 18.08
C ASP A 351 -0.92 0.51 18.20
N GLY A 352 0.15 -0.03 18.78
CA GLY A 352 0.30 -1.45 19.02
C GLY A 352 0.41 -2.32 17.77
N VAL A 353 0.04 -3.58 17.92
CA VAL A 353 0.07 -4.61 16.87
C VAL A 353 -1.25 -5.39 16.83
N PHE A 354 -1.55 -6.00 15.67
CA PHE A 354 -2.81 -6.74 15.44
C PHE A 354 -2.57 -8.25 15.34
N PHE A 355 -1.68 -8.76 16.19
CA PHE A 355 -1.40 -10.17 16.35
C PHE A 355 -1.03 -10.47 17.80
N ALA A 356 -1.36 -11.66 18.27
CA ALA A 356 -1.06 -12.14 19.63
C ALA A 356 0.03 -13.20 19.59
N ASP A 357 0.72 -13.40 20.73
CA ASP A 357 1.74 -14.43 20.87
C ASP A 357 1.09 -15.77 21.19
N PRO A 358 1.27 -16.81 20.34
CA PRO A 358 0.68 -18.13 20.59
C PRO A 358 1.28 -18.86 21.80
N GLU A 359 2.37 -18.37 22.38
CA GLU A 359 2.98 -18.89 23.61
C GLU A 359 2.37 -18.29 24.89
N LEU A 360 1.56 -17.23 24.75
CA LEU A 360 0.81 -16.56 25.82
C LEU A 360 -0.68 -16.94 25.78
N ASP A 361 -1.52 -16.21 26.50
CA ASP A 361 -2.96 -16.45 26.50
C ASP A 361 -3.62 -15.94 25.22
N LEU A 362 -4.08 -16.89 24.38
CA LEU A 362 -4.80 -16.56 23.16
C LEU A 362 -6.30 -16.27 23.39
N ASP A 363 -6.85 -16.64 24.54
CA ASP A 363 -8.25 -16.31 24.88
C ASP A 363 -8.37 -14.82 25.24
N ASP A 364 -7.31 -14.23 25.81
CA ASP A 364 -7.21 -12.81 26.14
C ASP A 364 -6.32 -12.03 25.16
N LEU A 365 -5.78 -12.68 24.08
CA LEU A 365 -4.98 -12.06 23.02
C LEU A 365 -3.76 -11.30 23.54
N GLU A 366 -2.93 -11.94 24.34
CA GLU A 366 -1.73 -11.34 24.95
C GLU A 366 -0.52 -11.32 23.99
N ILE A 367 0.34 -10.32 24.19
CA ILE A 367 1.65 -10.19 23.54
C ILE A 367 2.65 -9.51 24.49
N GLN A 368 3.95 -9.65 24.21
CA GLN A 368 5.02 -8.91 24.91
C GLN A 368 5.78 -8.05 23.91
N ARG A 369 5.61 -6.73 24.00
CA ARG A 369 6.35 -5.72 23.22
C ARG A 369 7.28 -4.96 24.14
N PHE A 370 8.54 -4.80 23.73
CA PHE A 370 9.62 -4.18 24.51
C PHE A 370 9.97 -2.78 24.03
N GLU A 371 9.41 -2.36 22.91
CA GLU A 371 9.49 -1.03 22.34
C GLU A 371 8.10 -0.62 21.84
N ASP A 372 7.89 0.67 21.69
CA ASP A 372 6.64 1.27 21.25
C ASP A 372 6.34 0.95 19.79
N ASP A 373 5.13 0.50 19.49
CA ASP A 373 4.63 0.24 18.14
C ASP A 373 3.59 1.30 17.77
N ARG A 374 3.83 2.04 16.68
CA ARG A 374 2.87 3.04 16.18
C ARG A 374 3.01 3.27 14.70
N LEU A 375 1.93 3.68 14.07
CA LEU A 375 1.85 4.08 12.67
C LEU A 375 1.02 5.36 12.56
N GLU A 376 1.56 6.36 11.86
CA GLU A 376 0.81 7.51 11.36
C GLU A 376 0.87 7.48 9.83
N ASP A 377 -0.29 7.49 9.16
CA ASP A 377 -0.40 7.39 7.69
C ASP A 377 -1.38 8.46 7.18
N ASP A 378 -0.81 9.53 6.69
CA ASP A 378 -1.53 10.69 6.17
C ASP A 378 -1.54 10.68 4.65
N PHE A 379 -2.70 10.79 4.01
CA PHE A 379 -2.72 11.05 2.58
C PHE A 379 -3.67 12.18 2.19
N SER A 380 -3.37 12.82 1.08
CA SER A 380 -4.26 13.72 0.38
C SER A 380 -4.34 13.38 -1.11
N ASN A 381 -5.52 13.52 -1.69
CA ASN A 381 -5.74 13.31 -3.11
C ASN A 381 -6.58 14.44 -3.70
N THR A 382 -6.04 15.13 -4.71
CA THR A 382 -6.77 16.11 -5.52
C THR A 382 -7.00 15.53 -6.90
N ALA A 383 -8.25 15.24 -7.25
CA ALA A 383 -8.63 14.64 -8.51
C ALA A 383 -9.55 15.56 -9.31
N TRP A 384 -9.45 15.48 -10.63
CA TRP A 384 -10.36 16.18 -11.54
C TRP A 384 -10.76 15.28 -12.70
N SER A 385 -11.99 15.47 -13.16
CA SER A 385 -12.55 14.81 -14.33
C SER A 385 -13.25 15.84 -15.22
N VAL A 386 -12.99 15.75 -16.52
CA VAL A 386 -13.72 16.48 -17.56
C VAL A 386 -14.37 15.46 -18.48
N GLU A 387 -15.68 15.42 -18.46
CA GLU A 387 -16.46 14.47 -19.24
C GLU A 387 -17.35 15.21 -20.21
N GLY A 388 -17.44 14.71 -21.44
CA GLY A 388 -18.32 15.34 -22.41
C GLY A 388 -18.39 14.60 -23.73
N ARG A 389 -19.05 15.24 -24.70
CA ARG A 389 -19.25 14.68 -26.02
C ARG A 389 -18.69 15.59 -27.10
N LEU A 390 -17.85 15.03 -27.96
CA LEU A 390 -17.28 15.68 -29.13
C LEU A 390 -17.81 15.01 -30.40
N GLY A 391 -18.88 15.57 -30.99
CA GLY A 391 -19.56 14.94 -32.11
C GLY A 391 -20.21 13.62 -31.71
N MET A 392 -19.70 12.51 -32.24
CA MET A 392 -20.16 11.17 -31.89
C MET A 392 -19.33 10.47 -30.85
N LEU A 393 -18.29 11.11 -30.32
CA LEU A 393 -17.37 10.50 -29.34
C LEU A 393 -17.65 11.03 -27.95
N ASP A 394 -17.75 10.14 -26.99
CA ASP A 394 -17.67 10.48 -25.59
C ASP A 394 -16.18 10.66 -25.22
N VAL A 395 -15.88 11.72 -24.51
CA VAL A 395 -14.54 12.14 -24.10
C VAL A 395 -14.49 12.20 -22.61
N ILE A 396 -13.49 11.53 -22.01
CA ILE A 396 -13.21 11.58 -20.58
C ILE A 396 -11.73 11.93 -20.42
N TYR A 397 -11.45 13.00 -19.68
CA TYR A 397 -10.11 13.36 -19.26
C TYR A 397 -10.04 13.39 -17.74
N ASN A 398 -9.21 12.56 -17.16
CA ASN A 398 -9.01 12.44 -15.73
C ASN A 398 -7.58 12.78 -15.36
N GLY A 399 -7.38 13.39 -14.20
CA GLY A 399 -6.08 13.58 -13.62
C GLY A 399 -6.16 13.63 -12.10
N ALA A 400 -5.04 13.36 -11.46
CA ALA A 400 -4.92 13.51 -10.01
C ALA A 400 -3.48 13.80 -9.58
N TYR A 401 -3.40 14.36 -8.38
CA TYR A 401 -2.18 14.49 -7.61
C TYR A 401 -2.45 13.95 -6.20
N THR A 402 -1.65 12.97 -5.81
CA THR A 402 -1.75 12.28 -4.51
C THR A 402 -0.43 12.48 -3.76
N GLU A 403 -0.52 12.82 -2.48
CA GLU A 403 0.59 12.81 -1.53
C GLU A 403 0.24 11.88 -0.38
N ARG A 404 1.22 11.11 0.10
CA ARG A 404 1.12 10.27 1.29
C ARG A 404 2.40 10.41 2.10
N GLU A 405 2.25 10.63 3.40
CA GLU A 405 3.33 10.62 4.38
C GLU A 405 3.04 9.53 5.40
N THR A 406 4.05 8.72 5.70
CA THR A 406 3.91 7.64 6.67
C THR A 406 5.07 7.73 7.65
N GLU A 407 4.76 7.82 8.93
CA GLU A 407 5.72 7.70 10.04
C GLU A 407 5.40 6.44 10.84
N GLN A 408 6.39 5.58 11.05
CA GLN A 408 6.21 4.32 11.75
C GLN A 408 7.35 4.07 12.74
N ARG A 409 7.00 3.54 13.91
CA ARG A 409 7.91 2.91 14.84
C ARG A 409 7.42 1.50 15.11
N ILE A 410 8.33 0.53 15.11
CA ILE A 410 8.01 -0.88 15.34
C ILE A 410 9.03 -1.48 16.28
N ASP A 411 8.57 -2.22 17.26
CA ASP A 411 9.40 -3.12 18.06
C ASP A 411 10.02 -4.20 17.16
N TYR A 412 11.33 -4.27 17.17
CA TYR A 412 12.12 -5.23 16.40
C TYR A 412 12.84 -6.26 17.29
N SER A 413 12.49 -6.31 18.59
CA SER A 413 13.12 -7.19 19.59
C SER A 413 12.99 -8.67 19.23
N ASP A 414 11.92 -9.06 18.53
CA ASP A 414 11.71 -10.43 18.03
C ASP A 414 12.73 -10.88 16.98
N TYR A 415 13.52 -9.96 16.41
CA TYR A 415 14.67 -10.32 15.58
C TYR A 415 15.67 -11.19 16.32
N LEU A 416 15.70 -11.13 17.66
CA LEU A 416 16.47 -12.01 18.54
C LEU A 416 16.27 -13.49 18.19
N PHE A 417 15.04 -13.91 17.91
CA PHE A 417 14.70 -15.30 17.64
C PHE A 417 15.08 -15.78 16.23
N ALA A 418 15.20 -14.88 15.28
CA ALA A 418 15.55 -15.19 13.89
C ALA A 418 16.99 -14.78 13.55
N GLY A 419 17.47 -13.67 14.11
CA GLY A 419 18.73 -13.03 13.76
C GLY A 419 19.92 -13.62 14.50
N GLN A 420 20.70 -14.48 13.85
CA GLN A 420 21.97 -15.00 14.43
C GLN A 420 23.02 -13.90 14.65
N TYR A 421 22.86 -12.75 14.01
CA TYR A 421 23.81 -11.63 14.08
C TYR A 421 23.51 -10.64 15.22
N LEU A 422 22.38 -10.75 15.91
CA LEU A 422 22.02 -9.79 16.94
C LEU A 422 23.10 -9.64 18.04
N PRO A 423 23.62 -10.72 18.64
CA PRO A 423 24.70 -10.61 19.63
C PRO A 423 25.97 -9.94 19.09
N TYR A 424 26.14 -9.93 17.78
CA TYR A 424 27.25 -9.24 17.13
C TYR A 424 27.20 -7.72 17.36
N TYR A 425 26.03 -7.16 17.50
CA TYR A 425 25.84 -5.73 17.68
C TYR A 425 25.72 -5.28 19.13
N ILE A 426 25.18 -6.11 20.00
CA ILE A 426 24.85 -5.74 21.38
C ILE A 426 25.70 -6.45 22.43
N CYS A 427 26.56 -7.40 22.04
CA CYS A 427 27.46 -8.13 22.95
C CYS A 427 28.92 -7.72 22.76
N ASP A 428 29.69 -7.82 23.80
CA ASP A 428 31.14 -7.65 23.76
C ASP A 428 31.80 -8.60 22.74
N GLY A 429 32.89 -8.17 22.13
CA GLY A 429 33.62 -8.97 21.15
C GLY A 429 34.07 -10.35 21.65
N SER A 430 34.32 -10.49 22.97
CA SER A 430 34.61 -11.75 23.62
C SER A 430 33.43 -12.74 23.65
N VAL A 431 32.20 -12.26 23.44
CA VAL A 431 30.99 -13.08 23.24
C VAL A 431 30.77 -13.31 21.76
N SER A 432 30.86 -12.26 20.96
CA SER A 432 30.54 -12.30 19.52
C SER A 432 31.60 -13.06 18.71
N TYR A 433 32.87 -13.02 19.16
CA TYR A 433 34.02 -13.66 18.51
C TYR A 433 34.91 -14.35 19.54
N PRO A 434 34.40 -15.38 20.23
CA PRO A 434 35.15 -16.00 21.35
C PRO A 434 36.42 -16.75 20.93
N GLY A 435 36.62 -17.04 19.64
CA GLY A 435 37.73 -17.86 19.15
C GLY A 435 37.67 -19.26 19.72
N ASP A 436 38.82 -19.73 20.28
CA ASP A 436 38.91 -21.04 20.93
C ASP A 436 38.53 -21.00 22.44
N ALA A 437 38.21 -19.81 22.97
CA ALA A 437 37.80 -19.64 24.37
C ALA A 437 36.28 -19.71 24.50
N ALA A 438 35.78 -20.06 25.68
CA ALA A 438 34.36 -19.92 25.96
C ALA A 438 33.95 -18.44 25.94
N PRO A 439 32.74 -18.09 25.45
CA PRO A 439 32.23 -16.73 25.48
C PRO A 439 32.26 -16.14 26.88
N SER A 440 32.72 -14.88 26.99
CA SER A 440 32.75 -14.16 28.26
C SER A 440 32.63 -12.65 27.99
N GLY A 441 31.97 -11.93 28.87
CA GLY A 441 31.73 -10.49 28.73
C GLY A 441 30.27 -10.14 28.94
N THR A 442 29.82 -9.04 28.40
CA THR A 442 28.46 -8.53 28.60
C THR A 442 27.70 -8.51 27.29
N CYS A 443 26.44 -8.94 27.31
CA CYS A 443 25.44 -8.67 26.29
C CYS A 443 24.43 -7.66 26.85
N GLN A 444 24.17 -6.60 26.09
CA GLN A 444 23.19 -5.57 26.43
C GLN A 444 21.77 -6.08 26.19
N ALA A 445 20.81 -5.38 26.77
CA ALA A 445 19.40 -5.70 26.62
C ALA A 445 18.96 -5.70 25.14
N PRO A 446 18.22 -6.72 24.68
CA PRO A 446 17.82 -6.86 23.27
C PRO A 446 16.52 -6.11 22.93
N ASN A 447 16.34 -4.92 23.44
CA ASN A 447 15.25 -4.03 23.08
C ASN A 447 15.63 -3.24 21.82
N LEU A 448 15.08 -3.63 20.68
CA LEU A 448 15.39 -3.13 19.36
C LEU A 448 14.14 -2.52 18.72
N TYR A 449 14.32 -1.49 17.93
CA TYR A 449 13.22 -0.92 17.16
C TYR A 449 13.65 -0.40 15.78
N VAL A 450 12.67 -0.26 14.90
CA VAL A 450 12.83 0.38 13.60
C VAL A 450 11.96 1.61 13.55
N THR A 451 12.51 2.74 13.10
CA THR A 451 11.73 3.88 12.63
C THR A 451 11.73 3.89 11.13
N SER A 452 10.58 4.19 10.52
CA SER A 452 10.40 4.24 9.07
C SER A 452 9.62 5.49 8.71
N ASP A 453 10.23 6.37 7.93
CA ASP A 453 9.62 7.58 7.39
C ASP A 453 9.51 7.42 5.87
N SER A 454 8.33 7.60 5.31
CA SER A 454 8.15 7.60 3.86
C SER A 454 7.33 8.78 3.36
N ASN A 455 7.66 9.23 2.16
CA ASN A 455 6.92 10.27 1.45
C ASN A 455 6.70 9.84 0.00
N LEU A 456 5.44 9.75 -0.40
CA LEU A 456 5.01 9.39 -1.74
C LEU A 456 4.31 10.56 -2.41
N GLN A 457 4.64 10.80 -3.67
CA GLN A 457 3.96 11.75 -4.55
C GLN A 457 3.62 11.04 -5.86
N VAL A 458 2.37 11.16 -6.30
CA VAL A 458 1.92 10.54 -7.56
C VAL A 458 1.13 11.56 -8.36
N PHE A 459 1.54 11.76 -9.62
CA PHE A 459 0.82 12.54 -10.60
C PHE A 459 0.33 11.64 -11.72
N THR A 460 -0.97 11.68 -12.04
CA THR A 460 -1.57 10.83 -13.08
C THR A 460 -2.41 11.64 -14.06
N GLN A 461 -2.43 11.19 -15.32
CA GLN A 461 -3.26 11.77 -16.39
C GLN A 461 -3.77 10.65 -17.30
N GLU A 462 -5.05 10.68 -17.63
CA GLU A 462 -5.66 9.77 -18.60
C GLU A 462 -6.62 10.52 -19.52
N LEU A 463 -6.48 10.32 -20.84
CA LEU A 463 -7.46 10.76 -21.83
C LEU A 463 -8.08 9.53 -22.48
N ARG A 464 -9.41 9.46 -22.53
CA ARG A 464 -10.17 8.35 -23.08
C ARG A 464 -11.25 8.84 -24.04
N LEU A 465 -11.37 8.15 -25.16
CA LEU A 465 -12.37 8.40 -26.19
C LEU A 465 -13.16 7.12 -26.41
N SER A 466 -14.49 7.24 -26.44
CA SER A 466 -15.38 6.10 -26.66
C SER A 466 -16.44 6.42 -27.72
N THR A 467 -16.79 5.43 -28.51
CA THR A 467 -17.97 5.53 -29.40
C THR A 467 -19.24 5.15 -28.62
N PRO A 468 -20.43 5.61 -29.04
CA PRO A 468 -21.69 5.23 -28.41
C PRO A 468 -21.93 3.72 -28.34
N GLU A 469 -22.61 3.27 -27.28
CA GLU A 469 -22.86 1.83 -27.00
C GLU A 469 -23.84 1.19 -28.00
N GLU A 470 -24.77 1.96 -28.53
CA GLU A 470 -25.76 1.49 -29.51
C GLU A 470 -25.17 1.16 -30.88
N ASN A 471 -23.85 1.48 -31.10
CA ASN A 471 -23.17 1.14 -32.34
C ASN A 471 -22.85 -0.34 -32.40
N ARG A 472 -23.09 -0.96 -33.56
CA ARG A 472 -22.64 -2.35 -33.81
C ARG A 472 -21.12 -2.53 -33.72
N PHE A 473 -20.35 -1.49 -34.00
CA PHE A 473 -18.91 -1.42 -33.84
C PHE A 473 -18.60 -0.34 -32.80
N ARG A 474 -18.09 -0.77 -31.66
CA ARG A 474 -17.79 0.09 -30.50
C ARG A 474 -16.30 0.09 -30.26
N VAL A 475 -15.74 1.24 -29.98
CA VAL A 475 -14.32 1.42 -29.65
C VAL A 475 -14.18 2.27 -28.41
N THR A 476 -13.28 1.85 -27.52
CA THR A 476 -12.72 2.69 -26.46
C THR A 476 -11.21 2.74 -26.66
N ALA A 477 -10.60 3.91 -26.70
CA ALA A 477 -9.17 4.08 -26.83
C ALA A 477 -8.69 5.23 -25.95
N GLY A 478 -7.45 5.16 -25.47
CA GLY A 478 -6.92 6.18 -24.58
C GLY A 478 -5.40 6.16 -24.44
N GLY A 479 -4.93 7.18 -23.73
CA GLY A 479 -3.54 7.31 -23.31
C GLY A 479 -3.45 7.62 -21.82
N PHE A 480 -2.47 7.03 -21.16
CA PHE A 480 -2.23 7.17 -19.73
C PHE A 480 -0.78 7.58 -19.47
N TYR A 481 -0.59 8.46 -18.50
CA TYR A 481 0.71 8.85 -17.96
C TYR A 481 0.66 8.88 -16.43
N SER A 482 1.72 8.39 -15.80
CA SER A 482 1.93 8.46 -14.35
C SER A 482 3.39 8.77 -14.03
N ASP A 483 3.60 9.60 -13.01
CA ASP A 483 4.89 9.90 -12.42
C ASP A 483 4.77 9.73 -10.91
N LEU A 484 5.51 8.76 -10.36
CA LEU A 484 5.50 8.42 -8.93
C LEU A 484 6.90 8.64 -8.38
N VAL A 485 7.00 9.37 -7.28
CA VAL A 485 8.22 9.53 -6.49
C VAL A 485 7.96 9.05 -5.08
N LEU A 486 8.73 8.08 -4.62
CA LEU A 486 8.66 7.52 -3.27
C LEU A 486 10.03 7.64 -2.61
N LYS A 487 10.07 8.30 -1.46
CA LYS A 487 11.26 8.38 -0.60
C LYS A 487 10.99 7.61 0.67
N GLU A 488 11.98 6.89 1.16
CA GLU A 488 11.89 6.12 2.39
C GLU A 488 13.21 6.15 3.15
N ARG A 489 13.14 6.40 4.46
CA ARG A 489 14.24 6.21 5.39
C ARG A 489 13.82 5.27 6.50
N ASN A 490 14.63 4.23 6.71
CA ASN A 490 14.43 3.26 7.80
C ASN A 490 15.69 3.19 8.64
N ASP A 491 15.58 3.45 9.94
CA ASP A 491 16.65 3.35 10.91
C ASP A 491 16.41 2.17 11.85
N TYR A 492 17.30 1.18 11.77
CA TYR A 492 17.31 0.03 12.68
C TYR A 492 18.15 0.38 13.89
N THR A 493 17.50 0.61 15.02
CA THR A 493 18.14 1.10 16.24
C THR A 493 18.27 -0.01 17.28
N TYR A 494 19.50 -0.23 17.74
CA TYR A 494 19.85 -1.18 18.79
C TYR A 494 20.49 -0.39 19.94
N PRO A 495 19.72 0.06 20.93
CA PRO A 495 20.22 0.96 21.97
C PRO A 495 21.44 0.45 22.74
N GLY A 496 21.51 -0.87 22.94
CA GLY A 496 22.65 -1.52 23.61
C GLY A 496 23.96 -1.54 22.80
N SER A 497 23.91 -1.26 21.50
CA SER A 497 25.09 -1.35 20.62
C SER A 497 26.18 -0.34 20.96
N GLU A 498 25.83 0.78 21.56
CA GLU A 498 26.78 1.81 22.02
C GLU A 498 27.66 1.37 23.19
N LEU A 499 27.15 0.44 23.99
CA LEU A 499 27.78 -0.04 25.22
C LEU A 499 28.64 -1.28 25.01
N ALA A 500 28.42 -2.01 23.91
CA ALA A 500 29.18 -3.20 23.58
C ALA A 500 30.65 -2.86 23.31
N GLN A 501 31.58 -3.66 23.91
CA GLN A 501 32.99 -3.42 23.73
C GLN A 501 33.48 -4.01 22.41
N PRO A 502 34.18 -3.21 21.59
CA PRO A 502 34.63 -3.64 20.27
C PRO A 502 35.63 -4.78 20.34
N PHE A 503 35.54 -5.68 19.38
CA PHE A 503 36.52 -6.75 19.21
C PHE A 503 37.73 -6.24 18.41
N GLY A 504 38.93 -6.40 18.97
CA GLY A 504 40.20 -6.13 18.25
C GLY A 504 40.32 -4.72 17.67
N GLY A 505 39.69 -3.72 18.27
CA GLY A 505 39.66 -2.35 17.76
C GLY A 505 38.48 -2.06 16.83
N PHE A 506 37.64 -3.03 16.53
CA PHE A 506 36.40 -2.88 15.85
C PHE A 506 35.42 -2.10 16.73
N ALA A 507 34.86 -1.02 16.21
CA ALA A 507 33.87 -0.24 16.93
C ALA A 507 32.50 -0.35 16.18
N PRO A 508 31.52 -1.08 16.74
CA PRO A 508 30.19 -0.99 16.27
C PRO A 508 29.71 0.48 16.35
N ASN A 509 28.83 0.89 15.48
CA ASN A 509 28.31 2.26 15.40
C ASN A 509 29.38 3.33 15.12
N PHE A 510 30.34 3.00 14.31
CA PHE A 510 31.25 4.00 13.85
C PHE A 510 30.55 4.85 12.77
N PRO A 511 30.06 6.06 13.11
CA PRO A 511 29.51 6.92 12.09
C PRO A 511 30.69 7.37 11.22
N PHE A 512 30.72 6.97 9.96
CA PHE A 512 31.58 7.57 8.97
C PHE A 512 30.86 8.75 8.34
N PRO A 513 31.07 9.99 8.80
CA PRO A 513 30.49 11.16 8.13
C PRO A 513 30.94 11.17 6.69
N GLY A 514 30.01 11.13 5.75
CA GLY A 514 30.31 11.06 4.34
C GLY A 514 31.03 9.79 3.90
N ALA A 515 30.84 8.69 4.58
CA ALA A 515 31.37 7.39 4.16
C ALA A 515 30.68 6.87 2.91
N TYR A 516 29.47 7.32 2.64
CA TYR A 516 28.64 6.90 1.55
C TYR A 516 28.34 8.11 0.66
N ALA A 517 28.52 8.00 -0.65
CA ALA A 517 28.31 9.09 -1.59
C ALA A 517 26.87 9.59 -1.58
N SER A 518 25.93 8.70 -1.25
CA SER A 518 24.51 8.98 -1.16
C SER A 518 23.99 9.17 0.26
N ASP A 519 24.87 9.16 1.26
CA ASP A 519 24.40 9.22 2.64
C ASP A 519 24.06 10.64 3.09
N ALA A 520 22.91 10.79 3.68
CA ALA A 520 22.41 12.02 4.27
C ALA A 520 23.09 12.41 5.59
N GLY A 521 24.27 11.89 5.88
CA GLY A 521 25.07 12.26 7.05
C GLY A 521 25.39 11.11 7.99
N PRO A 522 25.97 11.43 9.17
CA PRO A 522 26.36 10.39 10.13
C PRO A 522 25.11 9.67 10.66
N PHE A 523 25.26 8.37 10.90
CA PHE A 523 24.21 7.60 11.58
C PHE A 523 24.04 8.13 13.01
N PRO A 524 22.80 8.30 13.50
CA PRO A 524 22.53 8.55 14.90
C PRO A 524 23.08 7.42 15.79
N TYR A 525 23.33 7.72 17.05
CA TYR A 525 23.73 6.70 18.02
C TYR A 525 22.69 5.58 18.12
N GLY A 526 23.15 4.34 18.22
CA GLY A 526 22.32 3.15 18.27
C GLY A 526 21.79 2.69 16.91
N VAL A 527 21.80 3.52 15.87
CA VAL A 527 21.41 3.11 14.52
C VAL A 527 22.53 2.27 13.91
N ILE A 528 22.27 0.99 13.73
CA ILE A 528 23.24 0.03 13.20
C ILE A 528 23.08 -0.25 11.71
N PHE A 529 21.91 0.05 11.17
CA PHE A 529 21.60 -0.11 9.74
C PHE A 529 20.60 0.94 9.30
N ARG A 530 20.80 1.50 8.11
CA ARG A 530 19.91 2.49 7.49
C ARG A 530 19.59 2.13 6.05
N ASN A 531 18.33 2.17 5.70
CA ASN A 531 17.89 2.37 4.32
C ASN A 531 17.58 3.86 4.14
N ASP A 532 18.14 4.49 3.10
CA ASP A 532 17.80 5.84 2.69
C ASP A 532 17.71 5.83 1.17
N VAL A 533 16.50 5.71 0.65
CA VAL A 533 16.27 5.38 -0.75
C VAL A 533 15.17 6.24 -1.34
N LYS A 534 15.33 6.53 -2.63
CA LYS A 534 14.34 7.21 -3.46
C LYS A 534 14.05 6.34 -4.67
N ARG A 535 12.78 6.20 -5.01
CA ARG A 535 12.30 5.52 -6.19
C ARG A 535 11.48 6.47 -7.04
N THR A 536 11.70 6.44 -8.36
CA THR A 536 10.88 7.16 -9.32
C THR A 536 10.37 6.18 -10.37
N ASP A 537 9.03 6.03 -10.46
CA ASP A 537 8.38 5.18 -11.45
C ASP A 537 7.65 6.07 -12.47
N GLN A 538 8.10 6.07 -13.71
CA GLN A 538 7.43 6.77 -14.80
C GLN A 538 6.75 5.75 -15.72
N GLN A 539 5.45 5.95 -15.94
CA GLN A 539 4.68 5.07 -16.80
C GLN A 539 3.98 5.85 -17.90
N PHE A 540 4.08 5.32 -19.13
CA PHE A 540 3.30 5.75 -20.28
C PHE A 540 2.60 4.55 -20.90
N GLY A 541 1.34 4.71 -21.33
CA GLY A 541 0.60 3.67 -22.01
C GLY A 541 -0.39 4.20 -23.05
N ILE A 542 -0.53 3.50 -24.15
CA ILE A 542 -1.60 3.69 -25.12
C ILE A 542 -2.40 2.41 -25.20
N PHE A 543 -3.72 2.52 -25.09
CA PHE A 543 -4.59 1.35 -25.07
C PHE A 543 -5.83 1.56 -25.96
N GLY A 544 -6.40 0.43 -26.38
CA GLY A 544 -7.67 0.42 -27.09
C GLY A 544 -8.33 -0.94 -27.03
N GLU A 545 -9.66 -0.90 -27.01
CA GLU A 545 -10.54 -2.06 -27.05
C GLU A 545 -11.63 -1.82 -28.10
N ALA A 546 -11.90 -2.81 -28.93
CA ALA A 546 -12.94 -2.74 -29.95
C ALA A 546 -13.86 -3.95 -29.85
N THR A 547 -15.17 -3.68 -29.83
CA THR A 547 -16.23 -4.70 -29.80
C THR A 547 -17.02 -4.66 -31.11
N PHE A 548 -17.30 -5.82 -31.67
CA PHE A 548 -18.12 -5.96 -32.86
C PHE A 548 -19.22 -7.00 -32.66
N ASP A 549 -20.47 -6.61 -32.88
CA ASP A 549 -21.62 -7.51 -32.81
C ASP A 549 -21.72 -8.32 -34.10
N LEU A 550 -21.26 -9.57 -34.06
CA LEU A 550 -21.37 -10.52 -35.16
C LEU A 550 -22.86 -10.74 -35.50
N VAL A 551 -23.65 -10.99 -34.46
CA VAL A 551 -25.11 -11.05 -34.51
C VAL A 551 -25.62 -10.12 -33.43
N PRO A 552 -26.31 -9.03 -33.78
CA PRO A 552 -26.84 -8.10 -32.80
C PRO A 552 -27.61 -8.80 -31.68
N ASP A 553 -27.40 -8.39 -30.45
CA ASP A 553 -28.04 -8.87 -29.22
C ASP A 553 -27.80 -10.37 -28.90
N LEU A 554 -27.02 -11.09 -29.71
CA LEU A 554 -26.77 -12.53 -29.52
C LEU A 554 -25.29 -12.89 -29.40
N LEU A 555 -24.42 -12.36 -30.28
CA LEU A 555 -23.03 -12.76 -30.35
C LEU A 555 -22.14 -11.56 -30.65
N SER A 556 -21.25 -11.26 -29.73
CA SER A 556 -20.23 -10.23 -29.92
C SER A 556 -18.82 -10.75 -29.69
N ILE A 557 -17.85 -10.08 -30.31
CA ILE A 557 -16.43 -10.29 -30.08
C ILE A 557 -15.77 -8.98 -29.69
N THR A 558 -14.87 -9.04 -28.73
CA THR A 558 -14.07 -7.91 -28.28
C THR A 558 -12.61 -8.24 -28.39
N GLY A 559 -11.81 -7.31 -28.92
CA GLY A 559 -10.36 -7.39 -28.96
C GLY A 559 -9.75 -6.12 -28.37
N GLY A 560 -8.77 -6.28 -27.50
CA GLY A 560 -8.06 -5.17 -26.84
C GLY A 560 -6.56 -5.34 -26.88
N ALA A 561 -5.84 -4.21 -26.87
CA ALA A 561 -4.40 -4.16 -26.76
C ALA A 561 -3.95 -2.92 -25.99
N ARG A 562 -2.81 -3.05 -25.28
CA ARG A 562 -2.11 -1.93 -24.64
C ARG A 562 -0.63 -2.02 -24.92
N TYR A 563 -0.07 -0.96 -25.47
CA TYR A 563 1.37 -0.70 -25.40
C TYR A 563 1.67 -0.02 -24.07
N TYR A 564 2.73 -0.45 -23.41
CA TYR A 564 3.21 0.16 -22.18
C TYR A 564 4.71 0.37 -22.22
N ASN A 565 5.16 1.40 -21.50
CA ASN A 565 6.55 1.69 -21.19
C ASN A 565 6.59 2.14 -19.73
N VAL A 566 7.38 1.46 -18.91
CA VAL A 566 7.58 1.76 -17.50
C VAL A 566 9.08 1.85 -17.24
N GLU A 567 9.52 2.96 -16.67
CA GLU A 567 10.89 3.17 -16.22
C GLU A 567 10.88 3.28 -14.69
N VAL A 568 11.71 2.47 -14.03
CA VAL A 568 11.90 2.48 -12.57
C VAL A 568 13.33 2.90 -12.31
N ASP A 569 13.49 4.08 -11.70
CA ASP A 569 14.73 4.63 -11.19
C ASP A 569 14.80 4.41 -9.68
N PHE A 570 15.93 3.94 -9.17
CA PHE A 570 16.08 3.59 -7.77
C PHE A 570 17.41 4.11 -7.23
N GLU A 571 17.34 5.14 -6.41
CA GLU A 571 18.47 5.91 -5.88
C GLU A 571 18.65 5.68 -4.38
N GLY A 572 19.87 5.83 -3.88
CA GLY A 572 20.18 5.81 -2.45
C GLY A 572 20.95 4.59 -1.97
N THR A 573 20.92 4.35 -0.67
CA THR A 573 21.74 3.33 -0.01
C THR A 573 20.97 2.49 1.00
N ALA A 574 21.56 1.33 1.32
CA ALA A 574 21.18 0.50 2.46
C ALA A 574 22.47 -0.03 3.09
N ASN A 575 22.87 0.57 4.19
CA ASN A 575 24.21 0.34 4.78
C ASN A 575 24.17 0.19 6.28
N SER A 576 25.18 -0.56 6.80
CA SER A 576 25.50 -0.63 8.22
C SER A 576 26.28 0.58 8.68
N SER A 577 26.13 0.96 9.95
CA SER A 577 26.88 2.05 10.58
C SER A 577 28.30 1.67 10.98
N PHE A 578 28.69 0.44 10.80
CA PHE A 578 30.01 -0.08 11.14
C PHE A 578 30.67 -0.75 9.94
N CYS A 579 31.98 -0.86 10.00
CA CYS A 579 32.77 -1.58 9.02
C CYS A 579 33.31 -2.88 9.62
N ASN A 580 33.31 -3.93 8.84
CA ASN A 580 34.07 -5.14 9.18
C ASN A 580 35.55 -4.95 8.85
N ALA A 581 36.35 -4.68 9.87
CA ALA A 581 37.77 -4.47 9.69
C ALA A 581 38.45 -5.71 9.10
N GLY A 582 39.05 -5.56 7.92
CA GLY A 582 39.86 -6.57 7.26
C GLY A 582 39.10 -7.57 6.37
N ALA A 583 37.84 -7.48 6.24
CA ALA A 583 37.10 -8.34 5.34
C ALA A 583 36.91 -7.66 3.97
N ALA A 584 37.59 -8.21 2.97
CA ALA A 584 37.37 -7.85 1.56
C ALA A 584 35.92 -8.10 1.08
N GLN A 585 35.08 -8.60 1.95
CA GLN A 585 33.72 -9.06 1.67
C GLN A 585 32.68 -7.97 1.86
N ASP A 586 32.99 -6.94 2.65
CA ASP A 586 31.96 -6.03 3.13
C ASP A 586 31.88 -4.73 2.37
N ALA A 587 32.80 -4.54 1.47
CA ALA A 587 32.87 -3.32 0.69
C ALA A 587 31.62 -3.04 -0.12
N ASN A 588 30.64 -3.96 -0.11
CA ASN A 588 29.49 -3.80 -0.97
C ASN A 588 28.35 -4.74 -0.66
N ALA A 589 28.30 -5.21 0.53
CA ALA A 589 27.18 -6.04 0.93
C ALA A 589 25.83 -5.38 0.65
N PHE A 590 25.80 -4.04 0.56
CA PHE A 590 24.57 -3.31 0.42
C PHE A 590 24.74 -2.10 -0.51
N GLY A 591 23.98 -2.07 -1.55
CA GLY A 591 23.72 -0.89 -2.33
C GLY A 591 24.86 -0.33 -3.18
N THR A 592 25.78 -1.15 -3.61
CA THR A 592 26.92 -0.72 -4.44
C THR A 592 26.55 -0.05 -5.74
N ASN A 593 25.44 -0.45 -6.35
CA ASN A 593 24.89 0.13 -7.55
C ASN A 593 23.97 1.33 -7.29
N LEU A 594 23.72 1.67 -6.01
CA LEU A 594 22.85 2.77 -5.62
C LEU A 594 23.59 4.01 -5.15
N SER A 595 24.91 3.93 -4.95
CA SER A 595 25.71 4.98 -4.34
C SER A 595 25.89 6.24 -5.21
N ASP A 596 25.73 6.11 -6.52
CA ASP A 596 25.83 7.20 -7.48
C ASP A 596 24.56 8.07 -7.57
N LEU A 597 23.53 7.73 -6.89
CA LEU A 597 22.20 8.06 -7.32
C LEU A 597 21.64 9.34 -6.71
N TYR A 598 22.23 9.86 -5.61
CA TYR A 598 21.78 11.09 -4.99
C TYR A 598 22.38 12.37 -5.62
N ASP A 599 23.60 12.29 -6.10
CA ASP A 599 24.25 13.44 -6.71
C ASP A 599 24.32 13.39 -8.23
N GLY A 600 24.12 12.20 -8.82
CA GLY A 600 24.06 11.99 -10.26
C GLY A 600 25.35 12.34 -10.99
N ASP A 601 26.51 12.28 -10.30
CA ASP A 601 27.80 12.65 -10.86
C ASP A 601 28.46 11.54 -11.68
N GLY A 602 27.86 10.35 -11.74
CA GLY A 602 28.37 9.20 -12.48
C GLY A 602 29.55 8.52 -11.79
N GLN A 603 29.73 8.76 -10.49
CA GLN A 603 30.85 8.21 -9.73
C GLN A 603 30.36 7.22 -8.66
N TYR A 604 31.14 6.22 -8.44
CA TYR A 604 30.92 5.20 -7.42
C TYR A 604 32.01 5.29 -6.35
N THR A 605 31.62 5.47 -5.10
CA THR A 605 32.55 5.49 -3.96
C THR A 605 32.69 4.11 -3.37
N PHE A 606 33.86 3.50 -3.50
CA PHE A 606 34.21 2.24 -2.90
C PHE A 606 34.80 2.44 -1.51
N ILE A 607 34.27 1.71 -0.52
CA ILE A 607 34.78 1.76 0.84
C ILE A 607 35.42 0.41 1.15
N GLY A 608 36.72 0.31 0.90
CA GLY A 608 37.51 -0.89 1.18
C GLY A 608 37.99 -1.02 2.62
N SER A 609 37.76 0.01 3.43
CA SER A 609 38.21 0.08 4.82
C SER A 609 37.36 1.08 5.60
N CYS A 610 37.33 0.91 6.92
CA CYS A 610 36.78 1.91 7.85
C CYS A 610 37.63 3.16 7.99
N ASP A 611 38.77 3.20 7.39
CA ASP A 611 39.65 4.37 7.34
C ASP A 611 39.19 5.30 6.21
N ALA A 612 38.78 6.51 6.57
CA ALA A 612 38.33 7.53 5.62
C ALA A 612 39.39 7.87 4.55
N ASP A 613 40.67 7.72 4.88
CA ASP A 613 41.77 8.01 3.97
C ASP A 613 41.93 6.94 2.87
N LEU A 614 41.29 5.79 3.01
CA LEU A 614 41.33 4.69 2.05
C LEU A 614 40.11 4.64 1.13
N ARG A 615 39.24 5.64 1.18
CA ARG A 615 38.14 5.75 0.23
C ARG A 615 38.65 6.04 -1.16
N GLN A 616 38.00 5.41 -2.11
CA GLN A 616 38.33 5.56 -3.52
C GLN A 616 37.06 5.76 -4.30
N THR A 617 37.07 6.75 -5.18
CA THR A 617 35.96 7.07 -6.08
C THR A 617 36.34 6.63 -7.48
N PHE A 618 35.45 5.92 -8.15
CA PHE A 618 35.60 5.43 -9.51
C PHE A 618 34.44 5.91 -10.37
N GLY A 619 34.73 6.25 -11.62
CA GLY A 619 33.73 6.63 -12.62
C GLY A 619 33.47 5.51 -13.63
N ARG A 620 32.42 5.66 -14.44
CA ARG A 620 32.05 4.69 -15.50
C ARG A 620 33.15 4.47 -16.55
N ASP A 621 34.04 5.44 -16.71
CA ASP A 621 35.14 5.38 -17.67
C ASP A 621 36.39 4.64 -17.14
N ASP A 622 36.44 4.37 -15.83
CA ASP A 622 37.58 3.67 -15.24
C ASP A 622 37.66 2.22 -15.70
N SER A 623 38.83 1.81 -16.15
CA SER A 623 39.05 0.43 -16.57
C SER A 623 39.21 -0.51 -15.37
N LEU A 624 39.02 -1.81 -15.58
CA LEU A 624 39.28 -2.80 -14.54
C LEU A 624 40.75 -2.77 -14.06
N GLU A 625 41.71 -2.42 -14.96
CA GLU A 625 43.11 -2.30 -14.67
C GLU A 625 43.37 -1.09 -13.75
N ASP A 626 42.73 0.06 -14.02
CA ASP A 626 42.84 1.27 -13.19
C ASP A 626 42.28 1.01 -11.77
N ILE A 627 41.14 0.36 -11.68
CA ILE A 627 40.49 -0.03 -10.42
C ILE A 627 41.39 -1.00 -9.62
N GLN A 628 42.01 -1.98 -10.29
CA GLN A 628 42.97 -2.88 -9.66
C GLN A 628 44.25 -2.17 -9.20
N ALA A 629 44.74 -1.21 -10.01
CA ALA A 629 45.93 -0.45 -9.69
C ALA A 629 45.75 0.43 -8.42
N ALA A 630 44.54 0.71 -8.04
CA ALA A 630 44.19 1.39 -6.79
C ALA A 630 44.37 0.53 -5.52
N GLY A 631 44.84 -0.71 -5.65
CA GLY A 631 45.19 -1.58 -4.53
C GLY A 631 44.11 -2.56 -4.11
N LEU A 632 43.01 -2.66 -4.86
CA LEU A 632 41.94 -3.61 -4.62
C LEU A 632 42.33 -5.01 -5.08
N THR A 633 41.77 -6.03 -4.42
CA THR A 633 41.86 -7.41 -4.91
C THR A 633 41.14 -7.55 -6.27
N ALA A 634 41.50 -8.56 -7.03
CA ALA A 634 40.86 -8.80 -8.31
C ALA A 634 39.32 -8.97 -8.22
N ALA A 635 38.85 -9.60 -7.13
CA ALA A 635 37.43 -9.78 -6.89
C ALA A 635 36.72 -8.44 -6.57
N GLN A 636 37.30 -7.62 -5.69
CA GLN A 636 36.81 -6.29 -5.35
C GLN A 636 36.78 -5.37 -6.57
N ALA A 637 37.90 -5.33 -7.34
CA ALA A 637 37.97 -4.53 -8.54
C ALA A 637 36.93 -4.95 -9.59
N GLN A 638 36.71 -6.24 -9.76
CA GLN A 638 35.67 -6.73 -10.68
C GLN A 638 34.27 -6.30 -10.23
N GLN A 639 34.05 -6.31 -8.94
CA GLN A 639 32.78 -5.93 -8.36
C GLN A 639 32.51 -4.43 -8.52
N VAL A 640 33.48 -3.56 -8.21
CA VAL A 640 33.42 -2.12 -8.47
C VAL A 640 33.21 -1.87 -9.97
N PHE A 641 33.99 -2.56 -10.81
CA PHE A 641 33.87 -2.44 -12.27
C PHE A 641 32.45 -2.77 -12.78
N ASN A 642 31.81 -3.77 -12.18
CA ASN A 642 30.42 -4.10 -12.50
C ASN A 642 29.47 -3.03 -11.97
N ALA A 643 29.65 -2.58 -10.72
CA ALA A 643 28.77 -1.62 -10.08
C ALA A 643 28.71 -0.26 -10.78
N ILE A 644 29.87 0.31 -11.16
CA ILE A 644 29.91 1.60 -11.89
C ILE A 644 29.33 1.52 -13.32
N ARG A 645 29.00 0.32 -13.80
CA ARG A 645 28.37 0.06 -15.09
C ARG A 645 26.96 -0.49 -14.97
N ALA A 646 26.45 -0.57 -13.74
CA ALA A 646 25.07 -0.93 -13.52
C ALA A 646 24.12 0.02 -14.26
N PRO A 647 22.98 -0.46 -14.75
CA PRO A 647 21.97 0.42 -15.31
C PRO A 647 21.41 1.35 -14.23
N ASP A 648 21.16 2.60 -14.62
CA ASP A 648 20.57 3.60 -13.70
C ASP A 648 19.07 3.35 -13.51
N LYS A 649 18.42 2.71 -14.53
CA LYS A 649 16.98 2.48 -14.56
C LYS A 649 16.68 1.08 -15.05
N ALA A 650 15.68 0.47 -14.43
CA ALA A 650 15.03 -0.70 -15.01
C ALA A 650 13.94 -0.26 -15.99
N LYS A 651 13.95 -0.78 -17.21
CA LYS A 651 12.99 -0.42 -18.24
C LYS A 651 12.17 -1.65 -18.65
N THR A 652 10.86 -1.53 -18.55
CA THR A 652 9.90 -2.54 -18.97
C THR A 652 9.00 -1.98 -20.06
N GLU A 653 9.04 -2.56 -21.27
CA GLU A 653 8.16 -2.16 -22.37
C GLU A 653 7.60 -3.37 -23.10
N GLY A 654 6.37 -3.25 -23.60
CA GLY A 654 5.73 -4.35 -24.31
C GLY A 654 4.31 -4.04 -24.77
N VAL A 655 3.65 -5.10 -25.26
CA VAL A 655 2.24 -5.06 -25.66
C VAL A 655 1.53 -6.24 -25.05
N ILE A 656 0.41 -5.97 -24.37
CA ILE A 656 -0.48 -7.00 -23.84
C ILE A 656 -1.82 -6.98 -24.56
N PHE A 657 -2.51 -8.12 -24.55
CA PHE A 657 -3.72 -8.37 -25.31
C PHE A 657 -4.88 -8.85 -24.44
N LYS A 658 -6.10 -8.59 -24.96
CA LYS A 658 -7.35 -9.16 -24.45
C LYS A 658 -8.21 -9.60 -25.64
N ALA A 659 -8.90 -10.72 -25.51
CA ALA A 659 -9.88 -11.17 -26.46
C ALA A 659 -11.07 -11.81 -25.72
N THR A 660 -12.30 -11.39 -26.06
CA THR A 660 -13.51 -11.89 -25.41
C THR A 660 -14.57 -12.25 -26.47
N VAL A 661 -15.25 -13.35 -26.25
CA VAL A 661 -16.45 -13.74 -27.00
C VAL A 661 -17.61 -13.79 -26.04
N ASN A 662 -18.71 -13.08 -26.39
CA ASN A 662 -19.95 -13.04 -25.60
C ASN A 662 -21.08 -13.69 -26.41
N PHE A 663 -21.81 -14.57 -25.73
CA PHE A 663 -23.01 -15.21 -26.26
C PHE A 663 -24.19 -14.96 -25.33
N THR A 664 -25.19 -14.20 -25.78
CA THR A 664 -26.35 -13.74 -25.02
C THR A 664 -27.64 -14.30 -25.65
N PRO A 665 -27.97 -15.58 -25.44
CA PRO A 665 -29.13 -16.20 -26.06
C PRO A 665 -30.47 -15.60 -25.62
N THR A 666 -30.52 -14.98 -24.45
CA THR A 666 -31.65 -14.22 -23.92
C THR A 666 -31.14 -13.04 -23.13
N GLU A 667 -31.97 -12.03 -22.87
CA GLU A 667 -31.62 -10.86 -22.04
C GLU A 667 -31.18 -11.22 -20.60
N ASP A 668 -31.56 -12.38 -20.11
CA ASP A 668 -31.29 -12.84 -18.74
C ASP A 668 -30.15 -13.89 -18.67
N LEU A 669 -29.45 -14.15 -19.78
CA LEU A 669 -28.43 -15.21 -19.86
C LEU A 669 -27.24 -14.79 -20.73
N LEU A 670 -26.10 -14.62 -20.11
CA LEU A 670 -24.81 -14.35 -20.75
C LEU A 670 -23.86 -15.51 -20.52
N PHE A 671 -23.24 -15.99 -21.59
CA PHE A 671 -22.02 -16.81 -21.55
C PHE A 671 -20.86 -16.06 -22.16
N TYR A 672 -19.68 -16.19 -21.57
CA TYR A 672 -18.49 -15.55 -22.10
C TYR A 672 -17.26 -16.43 -22.03
N ALA A 673 -16.30 -16.17 -22.92
CA ALA A 673 -14.96 -16.71 -22.86
C ALA A 673 -13.96 -15.58 -23.09
N THR A 674 -12.99 -15.43 -22.19
CA THR A 674 -12.02 -14.35 -22.21
C THR A 674 -10.60 -14.90 -22.13
N TYR A 675 -9.72 -14.40 -23.00
CA TYR A 675 -8.28 -14.40 -22.84
C TYR A 675 -7.84 -13.00 -22.42
N SER A 676 -7.02 -12.88 -21.38
CA SER A 676 -6.49 -11.59 -20.93
C SER A 676 -5.07 -11.72 -20.38
N GLU A 677 -4.29 -10.66 -20.57
CA GLU A 677 -2.92 -10.55 -20.10
C GLU A 677 -2.79 -9.39 -19.10
N GLY A 678 -1.89 -9.55 -18.14
CA GLY A 678 -1.50 -8.53 -17.19
C GLY A 678 -0.01 -8.62 -16.94
N PHE A 679 0.59 -7.51 -16.50
CA PHE A 679 2.00 -7.44 -16.20
C PHE A 679 2.27 -6.63 -14.94
N ARG A 680 3.42 -6.89 -14.35
CA ARG A 680 4.02 -6.10 -13.29
C ARG A 680 5.41 -5.69 -13.76
N PRO A 681 5.81 -4.40 -13.64
CA PRO A 681 7.11 -3.96 -14.11
C PRO A 681 8.24 -4.60 -13.30
N GLY A 682 9.38 -4.81 -13.95
CA GLY A 682 10.62 -5.15 -13.29
C GLY A 682 11.18 -3.97 -12.49
N LEU A 683 12.27 -4.21 -11.77
CA LEU A 683 12.98 -3.19 -11.01
C LEU A 683 14.47 -3.47 -10.95
N LEU A 684 15.26 -2.50 -10.46
CA LEU A 684 16.66 -2.70 -10.16
C LEU A 684 16.85 -3.65 -8.99
N ASN A 685 17.78 -4.58 -9.13
CA ASN A 685 18.07 -5.59 -8.12
C ASN A 685 19.24 -5.16 -7.25
N ARG A 686 18.99 -5.07 -5.96
CA ARG A 686 20.03 -4.96 -4.91
C ARG A 686 20.45 -6.33 -4.51
N PRO A 687 21.41 -6.90 -4.63
CA PRO A 687 22.84 -6.70 -4.81
C PRO A 687 23.31 -7.03 -6.24
N GLY A 688 22.77 -6.38 -7.24
CA GLY A 688 23.17 -6.61 -8.63
C GLY A 688 24.69 -6.55 -8.82
N GLY A 689 25.21 -7.45 -9.65
CA GLY A 689 26.63 -7.60 -9.89
C GLY A 689 27.38 -8.40 -8.83
N ALA A 690 26.75 -8.76 -7.70
CA ALA A 690 27.37 -9.61 -6.69
C ALA A 690 27.65 -11.03 -7.22
N GLN A 691 28.74 -11.64 -6.78
CA GLN A 691 29.09 -12.98 -7.16
C GLN A 691 28.40 -13.99 -6.26
N GLY A 692 27.58 -14.82 -6.84
CA GLY A 692 26.96 -15.97 -6.20
C GLY A 692 27.78 -17.25 -6.29
N PRO A 693 27.25 -18.37 -5.80
CA PRO A 693 27.87 -19.68 -5.93
C PRO A 693 28.12 -20.07 -7.39
N ASP A 694 29.14 -20.88 -7.64
CA ASP A 694 29.46 -21.47 -8.94
C ASP A 694 29.68 -20.45 -10.09
N GLY A 695 30.07 -19.23 -9.77
CA GLY A 695 30.33 -18.16 -10.75
C GLY A 695 29.07 -17.47 -11.26
N PHE A 696 27.92 -17.69 -10.63
CA PHE A 696 26.70 -16.94 -10.89
C PHE A 696 26.90 -15.47 -10.50
N THR A 697 26.52 -14.56 -11.39
CA THR A 697 26.47 -13.13 -11.12
C THR A 697 25.01 -12.70 -10.94
N VAL A 698 24.70 -12.10 -9.82
CA VAL A 698 23.35 -11.59 -9.57
C VAL A 698 23.00 -10.52 -10.61
N PRO A 699 21.88 -10.64 -11.33
CA PRO A 699 21.49 -9.65 -12.33
C PRO A 699 21.22 -8.30 -11.70
N PHE A 700 21.51 -7.22 -12.42
CA PHE A 700 21.24 -5.85 -11.98
C PHE A 700 19.76 -5.49 -12.06
N GLU A 701 19.01 -6.14 -12.94
CA GLU A 701 17.60 -5.89 -13.18
C GLU A 701 16.79 -7.18 -12.99
N LEU A 702 15.61 -7.04 -12.45
CA LEU A 702 14.56 -8.06 -12.46
C LEU A 702 13.66 -7.79 -13.67
N GLU A 703 13.37 -8.83 -14.43
CA GLU A 703 12.44 -8.75 -15.55
C GLU A 703 11.00 -8.57 -15.06
N SER A 704 10.11 -8.15 -15.98
CA SER A 704 8.67 -8.06 -15.69
C SER A 704 8.04 -9.44 -15.48
N ASP A 705 7.10 -9.51 -14.57
CA ASP A 705 6.21 -10.66 -14.43
C ASP A 705 5.00 -10.51 -15.34
N GLU A 706 4.56 -11.61 -15.94
CA GLU A 706 3.38 -11.67 -16.79
C GLU A 706 2.39 -12.74 -16.31
N VAL A 707 1.10 -12.42 -16.40
CA VAL A 707 0.00 -13.35 -16.14
C VAL A 707 -0.85 -13.47 -17.41
N LYS A 708 -1.09 -14.71 -17.85
CA LYS A 708 -2.02 -15.05 -18.94
C LYS A 708 -3.19 -15.83 -18.36
N ASN A 709 -4.39 -15.31 -18.58
CA ASN A 709 -5.63 -15.87 -18.05
C ASN A 709 -6.54 -16.35 -19.18
N TYR A 710 -7.12 -17.52 -18.97
CA TYR A 710 -8.17 -18.09 -19.82
C TYR A 710 -9.37 -18.34 -18.93
N GLU A 711 -10.45 -17.62 -19.16
CA GLU A 711 -11.65 -17.65 -18.33
C GLU A 711 -12.88 -17.96 -19.18
N ILE A 712 -13.75 -18.83 -18.64
CA ILE A 712 -15.11 -19.00 -19.14
C ILE A 712 -16.08 -18.69 -18.01
N GLY A 713 -17.22 -18.08 -18.34
CA GLY A 713 -18.21 -17.76 -17.31
C GLY A 713 -19.63 -17.70 -17.85
N ALA A 714 -20.54 -17.68 -16.91
CA ALA A 714 -21.98 -17.53 -17.15
C ALA A 714 -22.60 -16.60 -16.11
N LYS A 715 -23.50 -15.74 -16.56
CA LYS A 715 -24.34 -14.88 -15.72
C LYS A 715 -25.78 -15.10 -16.08
N THR A 716 -26.64 -15.27 -15.07
CA THR A 716 -28.05 -15.59 -15.30
C THR A 716 -28.95 -14.97 -14.25
N GLU A 717 -30.09 -14.48 -14.71
CA GLU A 717 -31.21 -14.04 -13.88
C GLU A 717 -32.42 -14.95 -14.15
N LEU A 718 -32.95 -15.55 -13.10
CA LEU A 718 -34.02 -16.53 -13.16
C LEU A 718 -35.26 -16.06 -12.40
N PHE A 719 -36.43 -16.60 -12.77
CA PHE A 719 -37.72 -16.35 -12.08
C PHE A 719 -38.06 -14.85 -12.00
N ASP A 720 -38.08 -14.15 -13.16
CA ASP A 720 -38.32 -12.72 -13.23
C ASP A 720 -37.33 -11.91 -12.37
N ARG A 721 -36.04 -12.29 -12.39
CA ARG A 721 -34.91 -11.68 -11.64
C ARG A 721 -34.97 -11.86 -10.12
N GLN A 722 -35.74 -12.86 -9.62
CA GLN A 722 -35.74 -13.18 -8.19
C GLN A 722 -34.54 -13.98 -7.74
N LEU A 723 -33.83 -14.64 -8.67
CA LEU A 723 -32.62 -15.42 -8.40
C LEU A 723 -31.55 -15.07 -9.43
N ARG A 724 -30.39 -14.66 -8.95
CA ARG A 724 -29.21 -14.38 -9.77
C ARG A 724 -28.14 -15.46 -9.46
N ILE A 725 -27.60 -16.08 -10.51
CA ILE A 725 -26.48 -17.04 -10.40
C ILE A 725 -25.42 -16.65 -11.41
N ASN A 726 -24.24 -16.30 -10.90
CA ASN A 726 -23.07 -15.97 -11.69
C ASN A 726 -21.95 -16.94 -11.33
N GLY A 727 -21.16 -17.36 -12.34
CA GLY A 727 -20.02 -18.25 -12.12
C GLY A 727 -18.98 -18.10 -13.24
N SER A 728 -17.73 -18.26 -12.86
CA SER A 728 -16.62 -18.26 -13.80
C SER A 728 -15.54 -19.26 -13.39
#